data_44e3f59913dbc735fece94ed3c0596ce
#
_entry.id   44e3f59913dbc735fece94ed3c0596ce
#
_cell.length_a   1.000
_cell.length_b   1.000
_cell.length_c   1.000
_cell.angle_alpha   90.00
_cell.angle_beta   90.00
_cell.angle_gamma   90.00
#
_symmetry.space_group_name_H-M   'P 1'
#
loop_
_entity.id
_entity.type
_entity.pdbx_description
1 polymer ?
#
loop_
_entity_poly.entity_id
_entity_poly.type
_entity_poly.pdbx_seq_one_letter_code
_entity_poly.pdbx_strand_id
1 'polypeptide(L)'
;MDILSQDIMYLPGVGPQRKELLKKELEVSTWGGLLEYYPYKYVDRSRIYAISELTSDMPFVQIKGHILSFEEFEMGPRKKRVVAHFTDDHGVMDLVWFSGAQYVYKNYKVGVEYIVFGRPSVFGGRYQIAHPDIDLAKELQLSEMGMQPYYITTERMKKAGMSSRNIERLVKTMLQKIATPLPETLPPFIVERLHLMSRDEAMRCVHYPHNAMDMQKARERLKFEELFYVQLNILRYASDHRRKYRGYVLNKVGQEFNDFYANNLKFELTGAQKRVMHEIRDDMRSGRQMNRLLQGDVGSGKTLVALMTMLIALGNGYQACIMAPTEILAEQHLATIREFLSGMDIRTELLTGMVKGKQRTKVLDGLISGDVRILVGTHAMLEDPVRFQRLGVAVIDEQHRFGVAQRARLWAKSENPPHILVMTATPIPRTLAMTIYGDLDVSVIDELPPGRKPVQTIHKFDNQMTSLYNGIRQQIRLGRQVYIVYPLITESEKSDLKNLEEGYAALCDIFPEFSISKVHGRMKSKEKDAEMQKFVSGETQILVATTVIEVGVNVPNASVMVILDSQRFGLSQLHQLRGRVGRGADQSYCILVTTYKLSEVTRKRIDIMCQTNDGFRIAEADLKLRGPGDLEGTQQSGIAFDLKIADIARDGQLVALARQEAQRIIDADPTCTSSQYAMLWNRLRQLRDTNVNWAAIS
;
A
#
# COMPACT_ATOMS: atom_id res chain seq x y z
N MET A 1 10.08 -10.67 -37.85
CA MET A 1 9.08 -10.01 -36.92
C MET A 1 8.90 -10.91 -35.71
N ASP A 2 8.96 -10.34 -34.54
CA ASP A 2 8.69 -11.09 -33.31
C ASP A 2 7.23 -11.54 -33.36
N ILE A 3 6.97 -12.84 -33.28
CA ILE A 3 5.61 -13.41 -33.33
C ILE A 3 4.71 -12.85 -32.23
N LEU A 4 5.28 -12.43 -31.11
CA LEU A 4 4.55 -11.85 -29.99
C LEU A 4 4.02 -10.43 -30.27
N SER A 5 4.66 -9.71 -31.21
CA SER A 5 4.19 -8.37 -31.64
C SER A 5 3.05 -8.43 -32.69
N GLN A 6 2.70 -9.63 -33.15
CA GLN A 6 1.65 -9.83 -34.13
C GLN A 6 0.28 -9.44 -33.54
N ASP A 7 -0.55 -8.79 -34.38
CA ASP A 7 -1.90 -8.40 -33.99
C ASP A 7 -2.76 -9.63 -33.67
N ILE A 8 -3.55 -9.55 -32.61
CA ILE A 8 -4.38 -10.66 -32.13
C ILE A 8 -5.45 -11.11 -33.14
N MET A 9 -5.80 -10.26 -34.09
CA MET A 9 -6.74 -10.59 -35.15
C MET A 9 -6.29 -11.78 -36.02
N TYR A 10 -4.97 -12.00 -36.12
CA TYR A 10 -4.40 -13.13 -36.90
C TYR A 10 -4.40 -14.45 -36.12
N LEU A 11 -4.88 -14.44 -34.86
CA LEU A 11 -5.05 -15.67 -34.10
C LEU A 11 -6.36 -16.36 -34.53
N PRO A 12 -6.33 -17.65 -34.93
CA PRO A 12 -7.55 -18.40 -35.26
C PRO A 12 -8.58 -18.31 -34.14
N GLY A 13 -9.81 -17.96 -34.51
CA GLY A 13 -10.91 -17.74 -33.56
C GLY A 13 -11.07 -16.30 -33.08
N VAL A 14 -10.19 -15.37 -33.49
CA VAL A 14 -10.31 -13.94 -33.21
C VAL A 14 -10.63 -13.19 -34.49
N GLY A 15 -11.89 -12.83 -34.69
CA GLY A 15 -12.32 -11.93 -35.77
C GLY A 15 -12.29 -10.45 -35.28
N PRO A 16 -12.63 -9.50 -36.18
CA PRO A 16 -12.61 -8.07 -35.87
C PRO A 16 -13.40 -7.67 -34.60
N GLN A 17 -14.60 -8.25 -34.44
CA GLN A 17 -15.45 -7.97 -33.27
C GLN A 17 -14.84 -8.45 -31.96
N ARG A 18 -14.23 -9.65 -31.97
CA ARG A 18 -13.56 -10.19 -30.79
C ARG A 18 -12.26 -9.44 -30.48
N LYS A 19 -11.52 -8.98 -31.49
CA LYS A 19 -10.35 -8.11 -31.32
C LYS A 19 -10.74 -6.83 -30.57
N GLU A 20 -11.77 -6.12 -31.04
CA GLU A 20 -12.23 -4.89 -30.38
C GLU A 20 -12.70 -5.13 -28.94
N LEU A 21 -13.37 -6.27 -28.70
CA LEU A 21 -13.79 -6.68 -27.38
C LEU A 21 -12.59 -6.95 -26.44
N LEU A 22 -11.60 -7.73 -26.91
CA LEU A 22 -10.39 -8.03 -26.14
C LEU A 22 -9.58 -6.75 -25.86
N LYS A 23 -9.47 -5.87 -26.84
CA LYS A 23 -8.78 -4.59 -26.69
C LYS A 23 -9.48 -3.68 -25.65
N LYS A 24 -10.81 -3.59 -25.70
CA LYS A 24 -11.58 -2.70 -24.84
C LYS A 24 -11.72 -3.20 -23.41
N GLU A 25 -11.90 -4.50 -23.23
CA GLU A 25 -12.24 -5.10 -21.92
C GLU A 25 -10.99 -5.66 -21.19
N LEU A 26 -9.94 -6.04 -21.93
CA LEU A 26 -8.73 -6.66 -21.37
C LEU A 26 -7.45 -5.93 -21.79
N GLU A 27 -7.50 -4.87 -22.59
CA GLU A 27 -6.35 -4.14 -23.16
C GLU A 27 -5.43 -5.04 -24.01
N VAL A 28 -5.91 -6.19 -24.48
CA VAL A 28 -5.17 -7.16 -25.26
C VAL A 28 -5.34 -6.90 -26.75
N SER A 29 -4.24 -6.53 -27.44
CA SER A 29 -4.23 -6.24 -28.88
C SER A 29 -3.24 -7.10 -29.68
N THR A 30 -2.31 -7.78 -28.99
CA THR A 30 -1.22 -8.58 -29.61
C THR A 30 -1.19 -9.99 -29.02
N TRP A 31 -0.46 -10.88 -29.69
CA TRP A 31 -0.19 -12.23 -29.18
C TRP A 31 0.56 -12.16 -27.83
N GLY A 32 1.56 -11.30 -27.72
CA GLY A 32 2.27 -11.08 -26.47
C GLY A 32 1.35 -10.61 -25.34
N GLY A 33 0.42 -9.69 -25.64
CA GLY A 33 -0.56 -9.23 -24.65
C GLY A 33 -1.46 -10.37 -24.17
N LEU A 34 -1.88 -11.30 -25.06
CA LEU A 34 -2.66 -12.48 -24.65
C LEU A 34 -1.81 -13.47 -23.85
N LEU A 35 -0.54 -13.64 -24.18
CA LEU A 35 0.37 -14.51 -23.43
C LEU A 35 0.65 -13.98 -22.02
N GLU A 36 0.66 -12.67 -21.84
CA GLU A 36 0.83 -12.01 -20.56
C GLU A 36 -0.50 -11.79 -19.81
N TYR A 37 -1.61 -12.29 -20.34
CA TYR A 37 -2.91 -12.30 -19.65
C TYR A 37 -3.04 -13.57 -18.80
N TYR A 38 -2.56 -13.49 -17.56
CA TYR A 38 -2.42 -14.65 -16.68
C TYR A 38 -3.74 -15.13 -16.06
N PRO A 39 -3.89 -16.44 -15.81
CA PRO A 39 -5.02 -16.98 -15.06
C PRO A 39 -5.02 -16.44 -13.62
N TYR A 40 -6.20 -16.07 -13.11
CA TYR A 40 -6.35 -15.60 -11.73
C TYR A 40 -6.49 -16.74 -10.73
N LYS A 41 -6.96 -17.91 -11.17
CA LYS A 41 -7.08 -19.13 -10.37
C LYS A 41 -6.95 -20.37 -11.24
N TYR A 42 -6.68 -21.49 -10.58
CA TYR A 42 -6.65 -22.81 -11.20
C TYR A 42 -7.59 -23.73 -10.47
N VAL A 43 -8.14 -24.68 -11.18
CA VAL A 43 -9.00 -25.71 -10.63
C VAL A 43 -8.40 -27.07 -11.01
N ASP A 44 -8.15 -27.88 -10.00
CA ASP A 44 -7.61 -29.22 -10.20
C ASP A 44 -8.71 -30.12 -10.78
N ARG A 45 -8.45 -30.64 -11.99
CA ARG A 45 -9.29 -31.63 -12.67
C ARG A 45 -8.59 -32.96 -12.86
N SER A 46 -7.50 -33.21 -12.12
CA SER A 46 -6.75 -34.45 -12.23
C SER A 46 -7.46 -35.66 -11.64
N ARG A 47 -8.44 -35.45 -10.73
CA ARG A 47 -9.15 -36.52 -10.03
C ARG A 47 -10.61 -36.58 -10.45
N ILE A 48 -11.07 -37.79 -10.79
CA ILE A 48 -12.48 -38.12 -10.90
C ILE A 48 -12.93 -38.70 -9.57
N TYR A 49 -13.99 -38.13 -8.99
CA TYR A 49 -14.60 -38.60 -7.75
C TYR A 49 -15.79 -39.49 -8.04
N ALA A 50 -16.06 -40.46 -7.20
CA ALA A 50 -17.31 -41.16 -7.19
C ALA A 50 -18.39 -40.34 -6.47
N ILE A 51 -19.66 -40.48 -6.83
CA ILE A 51 -20.79 -39.78 -6.17
C ILE A 51 -20.84 -40.14 -4.68
N SER A 52 -20.43 -41.37 -4.31
CA SER A 52 -20.34 -41.85 -2.93
C SER A 52 -19.25 -41.17 -2.09
N GLU A 53 -18.24 -40.54 -2.73
CA GLU A 53 -17.15 -39.81 -2.04
C GLU A 53 -17.52 -38.34 -1.77
N LEU A 54 -18.67 -37.84 -2.24
CA LEU A 54 -19.04 -36.45 -2.14
C LEU A 54 -19.30 -36.01 -0.70
N THR A 55 -18.79 -34.82 -0.36
CA THR A 55 -19.11 -34.11 0.89
C THR A 55 -19.56 -32.69 0.56
N SER A 56 -20.37 -32.07 1.43
CA SER A 56 -20.95 -30.74 1.19
C SER A 56 -19.94 -29.59 1.25
N ASP A 57 -18.74 -29.82 1.78
CA ASP A 57 -17.66 -28.86 1.96
C ASP A 57 -16.61 -28.89 0.83
N MET A 58 -16.72 -29.86 -0.10
CA MET A 58 -15.84 -29.91 -1.27
C MET A 58 -15.97 -28.67 -2.14
N PRO A 59 -14.84 -28.03 -2.54
CA PRO A 59 -14.91 -26.79 -3.31
C PRO A 59 -15.43 -27.00 -4.75
N PHE A 60 -14.88 -27.97 -5.47
CA PHE A 60 -15.26 -28.38 -6.81
C PHE A 60 -14.91 -29.87 -6.99
N VAL A 61 -15.73 -30.58 -7.74
CA VAL A 61 -15.54 -32.00 -8.02
C VAL A 61 -15.73 -32.29 -9.51
N GLN A 62 -15.09 -33.35 -9.98
CA GLN A 62 -15.27 -33.90 -11.31
C GLN A 62 -15.77 -35.32 -11.19
N ILE A 63 -16.88 -35.64 -11.87
CA ILE A 63 -17.56 -36.93 -11.76
C ILE A 63 -17.80 -37.43 -13.17
N LYS A 64 -17.46 -38.71 -13.40
CA LYS A 64 -17.75 -39.39 -14.66
C LYS A 64 -19.00 -40.26 -14.50
N GLY A 65 -19.92 -40.20 -15.47
CA GLY A 65 -21.16 -40.95 -15.42
C GLY A 65 -22.06 -40.62 -16.59
N HIS A 66 -23.33 -40.98 -16.45
CA HIS A 66 -24.35 -40.75 -17.51
C HIS A 66 -25.64 -40.20 -16.93
N ILE A 67 -26.43 -39.55 -17.78
CA ILE A 67 -27.72 -39.00 -17.44
C ILE A 67 -28.79 -40.09 -17.59
N LEU A 68 -29.55 -40.32 -16.50
CA LEU A 68 -30.65 -41.31 -16.47
C LEU A 68 -31.92 -40.72 -17.05
N SER A 69 -32.28 -39.52 -16.62
CA SER A 69 -33.54 -38.85 -17.04
C SER A 69 -33.46 -37.34 -16.82
N PHE A 70 -34.41 -36.62 -17.40
CA PHE A 70 -34.59 -35.19 -17.19
C PHE A 70 -35.98 -34.94 -16.58
N GLU A 71 -36.04 -34.01 -15.62
CA GLU A 71 -37.28 -33.48 -15.09
C GLU A 71 -37.34 -31.96 -15.29
N GLU A 72 -38.52 -31.43 -15.54
CA GLU A 72 -38.76 -30.00 -15.75
C GLU A 72 -39.76 -29.48 -14.72
N PHE A 73 -39.37 -28.40 -14.02
CA PHE A 73 -40.24 -27.75 -13.04
C PHE A 73 -40.54 -26.32 -13.49
N GLU A 74 -41.80 -25.93 -13.47
CA GLU A 74 -42.17 -24.55 -13.69
C GLU A 74 -41.97 -23.69 -12.43
N MET A 75 -41.17 -22.63 -12.56
CA MET A 75 -40.82 -21.72 -11.45
C MET A 75 -41.57 -20.37 -11.58
N GLY A 76 -42.56 -20.27 -12.47
CA GLY A 76 -43.35 -19.05 -12.74
C GLY A 76 -43.42 -18.72 -14.23
N PRO A 77 -44.07 -17.61 -14.64
CA PRO A 77 -44.27 -17.27 -16.04
C PRO A 77 -42.94 -17.18 -16.80
N ARG A 78 -42.70 -18.10 -17.73
CA ARG A 78 -41.48 -18.20 -18.58
C ARG A 78 -40.18 -18.63 -17.87
N LYS A 79 -40.20 -19.09 -16.63
CA LYS A 79 -38.99 -19.62 -15.93
C LYS A 79 -39.15 -21.11 -15.68
N LYS A 80 -38.26 -21.90 -16.31
CA LYS A 80 -38.22 -23.36 -16.14
C LYS A 80 -36.92 -23.77 -15.50
N ARG A 81 -36.98 -24.66 -14.48
CA ARG A 81 -35.86 -25.34 -13.89
C ARG A 81 -35.76 -26.72 -14.50
N VAL A 82 -34.63 -27.09 -15.04
CA VAL A 82 -34.35 -28.44 -15.53
C VAL A 82 -33.46 -29.15 -14.53
N VAL A 83 -33.79 -30.36 -14.21
CA VAL A 83 -33.02 -31.29 -13.37
C VAL A 83 -32.71 -32.53 -14.20
N ALA A 84 -31.43 -32.88 -14.30
CA ALA A 84 -30.99 -34.15 -14.86
C ALA A 84 -30.50 -35.06 -13.74
N HIS A 85 -31.10 -36.25 -13.65
CA HIS A 85 -30.59 -37.27 -12.74
C HIS A 85 -29.36 -37.93 -13.33
N PHE A 86 -28.24 -37.83 -12.63
CA PHE A 86 -26.92 -38.27 -13.10
C PHE A 86 -26.39 -39.39 -12.19
N THR A 87 -25.81 -40.42 -12.77
CA THR A 87 -25.26 -41.57 -12.03
C THR A 87 -23.89 -41.95 -12.54
N ASP A 88 -23.08 -42.46 -11.61
CA ASP A 88 -21.79 -43.13 -11.84
C ASP A 88 -21.86 -44.63 -11.62
N ASP A 89 -23.07 -45.19 -11.62
CA ASP A 89 -23.41 -46.59 -11.28
C ASP A 89 -23.22 -46.96 -9.79
N HIS A 90 -22.65 -46.07 -8.97
CA HIS A 90 -22.48 -46.27 -7.53
C HIS A 90 -23.32 -45.32 -6.69
N GLY A 91 -23.85 -44.27 -7.30
CA GLY A 91 -24.71 -43.28 -6.67
C GLY A 91 -25.51 -42.45 -7.70
N VAL A 92 -26.45 -41.64 -7.19
CA VAL A 92 -27.25 -40.75 -8.02
C VAL A 92 -27.16 -39.34 -7.42
N MET A 93 -26.98 -38.35 -8.31
CA MET A 93 -27.01 -36.92 -7.97
C MET A 93 -27.81 -36.13 -8.99
N ASP A 94 -28.12 -34.86 -8.68
CA ASP A 94 -28.89 -34.00 -9.54
C ASP A 94 -28.00 -32.91 -10.19
N LEU A 95 -28.19 -32.73 -11.51
CA LEU A 95 -27.59 -31.61 -12.25
C LEU A 95 -28.71 -30.60 -12.52
N VAL A 96 -28.55 -29.35 -12.07
CA VAL A 96 -29.66 -28.39 -12.01
C VAL A 96 -29.36 -27.15 -12.85
N TRP A 97 -30.31 -26.77 -13.72
CA TRP A 97 -30.24 -25.50 -14.45
C TRP A 97 -31.49 -24.66 -14.17
N PHE A 98 -31.31 -23.42 -13.76
CA PHE A 98 -32.37 -22.46 -13.48
C PHE A 98 -32.76 -21.62 -14.71
N SER A 99 -32.04 -21.82 -15.83
CA SER A 99 -32.31 -21.17 -17.12
C SER A 99 -31.71 -21.98 -18.27
N GLY A 100 -32.13 -21.74 -19.49
CA GLY A 100 -31.55 -22.38 -20.68
C GLY A 100 -32.05 -23.81 -20.95
N ALA A 101 -33.27 -24.18 -20.60
CA ALA A 101 -33.86 -25.52 -20.81
C ALA A 101 -33.65 -26.05 -22.24
N GLN A 102 -33.88 -25.22 -23.27
CA GLN A 102 -33.70 -25.62 -24.67
C GLN A 102 -32.25 -25.99 -24.99
N TYR A 103 -31.28 -25.28 -24.38
CA TYR A 103 -29.87 -25.58 -24.52
C TYR A 103 -29.52 -26.94 -23.90
N VAL A 104 -30.06 -27.25 -22.72
CA VAL A 104 -29.80 -28.50 -22.00
C VAL A 104 -30.27 -29.68 -22.85
N TYR A 105 -31.53 -29.69 -23.33
CA TYR A 105 -32.07 -30.79 -24.14
C TYR A 105 -31.38 -30.93 -25.51
N LYS A 106 -30.89 -29.82 -26.09
CA LYS A 106 -30.18 -29.86 -27.36
C LYS A 106 -28.79 -30.50 -27.23
N ASN A 107 -28.07 -30.26 -26.13
CA ASN A 107 -26.69 -30.63 -26.01
C ASN A 107 -26.44 -31.91 -25.20
N TYR A 108 -27.32 -32.27 -24.29
CA TYR A 108 -27.15 -33.43 -23.42
C TYR A 108 -28.23 -34.48 -23.67
N LYS A 109 -27.80 -35.76 -23.68
CA LYS A 109 -28.68 -36.90 -24.01
C LYS A 109 -28.56 -37.97 -22.92
N VAL A 110 -29.67 -38.67 -22.68
CA VAL A 110 -29.75 -39.82 -21.78
C VAL A 110 -28.84 -40.97 -22.28
N GLY A 111 -28.18 -41.64 -21.38
CA GLY A 111 -27.34 -42.79 -21.65
C GLY A 111 -25.96 -42.49 -22.26
N VAL A 112 -25.68 -41.24 -22.53
CA VAL A 112 -24.34 -40.82 -23.01
C VAL A 112 -23.45 -40.55 -21.84
N GLU A 113 -22.19 -40.99 -21.94
CA GLU A 113 -21.18 -40.83 -20.90
C GLU A 113 -20.60 -39.42 -20.93
N TYR A 114 -20.70 -38.72 -19.80
CA TYR A 114 -20.23 -37.36 -19.59
C TYR A 114 -19.26 -37.29 -18.42
N ILE A 115 -18.43 -36.26 -18.43
CA ILE A 115 -17.67 -35.79 -17.29
C ILE A 115 -18.32 -34.48 -16.83
N VAL A 116 -18.83 -34.48 -15.61
CA VAL A 116 -19.51 -33.34 -14.99
C VAL A 116 -18.58 -32.68 -13.99
N PHE A 117 -18.43 -31.37 -14.09
CA PHE A 117 -17.61 -30.58 -13.17
C PHE A 117 -18.44 -29.48 -12.52
N GLY A 118 -18.31 -29.31 -11.20
CA GLY A 118 -18.98 -28.24 -10.47
C GLY A 118 -18.83 -28.36 -8.95
N ARG A 119 -19.44 -27.44 -8.23
CA ARG A 119 -19.44 -27.44 -6.78
C ARG A 119 -20.65 -28.25 -6.27
N PRO A 120 -20.41 -29.30 -5.50
CA PRO A 120 -21.50 -30.07 -4.92
C PRO A 120 -22.19 -29.28 -3.82
N SER A 121 -23.48 -29.45 -3.70
CA SER A 121 -24.33 -28.93 -2.62
C SER A 121 -25.40 -29.98 -2.30
N VAL A 122 -25.99 -29.90 -1.12
CA VAL A 122 -27.05 -30.81 -0.71
C VAL A 122 -28.39 -30.08 -0.73
N PHE A 123 -29.37 -30.64 -1.40
CA PHE A 123 -30.73 -30.14 -1.42
C PHE A 123 -31.71 -31.31 -1.36
N GLY A 124 -32.68 -31.26 -0.45
CA GLY A 124 -33.65 -32.35 -0.30
C GLY A 124 -33.04 -33.73 0.03
N GLY A 125 -31.87 -33.78 0.67
CA GLY A 125 -31.18 -35.03 1.01
C GLY A 125 -30.37 -35.65 -0.14
N ARG A 126 -30.29 -34.98 -1.32
CA ARG A 126 -29.48 -35.43 -2.46
C ARG A 126 -28.37 -34.44 -2.78
N TYR A 127 -27.25 -34.92 -3.28
CA TYR A 127 -26.23 -34.06 -3.85
C TYR A 127 -26.70 -33.50 -5.16
N GLN A 128 -26.43 -32.21 -5.39
CA GLN A 128 -26.69 -31.53 -6.64
C GLN A 128 -25.53 -30.63 -7.04
N ILE A 129 -25.38 -30.41 -8.36
CA ILE A 129 -24.51 -29.39 -8.93
C ILE A 129 -25.35 -28.42 -9.75
N ALA A 130 -25.35 -27.15 -9.39
CA ALA A 130 -26.04 -26.10 -10.11
C ALA A 130 -25.19 -25.58 -11.27
N HIS A 131 -25.77 -25.49 -12.47
CA HIS A 131 -25.11 -25.06 -13.71
C HIS A 131 -23.74 -25.72 -13.92
N PRO A 132 -23.68 -27.09 -13.96
CA PRO A 132 -22.43 -27.81 -14.16
C PRO A 132 -21.81 -27.53 -15.52
N ASP A 133 -20.46 -27.59 -15.55
CA ASP A 133 -19.73 -27.76 -16.81
C ASP A 133 -19.79 -29.25 -17.19
N ILE A 134 -20.21 -29.56 -18.42
CA ILE A 134 -20.36 -30.96 -18.88
C ILE A 134 -19.62 -31.14 -20.18
N ASP A 135 -18.72 -32.13 -20.22
CA ASP A 135 -17.99 -32.54 -21.41
C ASP A 135 -18.29 -33.99 -21.76
N LEU A 136 -18.21 -34.33 -23.06
CA LEU A 136 -18.31 -35.75 -23.49
C LEU A 136 -17.06 -36.51 -23.00
N ALA A 137 -17.27 -37.65 -22.36
CA ALA A 137 -16.17 -38.46 -21.81
C ALA A 137 -15.19 -38.96 -22.88
N LYS A 138 -15.65 -39.14 -24.13
CA LYS A 138 -14.82 -39.55 -25.27
C LYS A 138 -13.93 -38.45 -25.83
N GLU A 139 -14.22 -37.18 -25.57
CA GLU A 139 -13.45 -36.04 -26.07
C GLU A 139 -12.37 -35.58 -25.10
N LEU A 140 -12.45 -36.00 -23.82
CA LEU A 140 -11.45 -35.69 -22.81
C LEU A 140 -10.45 -36.82 -22.70
N GLN A 141 -9.22 -36.59 -23.18
CA GLN A 141 -8.11 -37.52 -22.87
C GLN A 141 -7.69 -37.32 -21.42
N LEU A 142 -7.50 -38.40 -20.68
CA LEU A 142 -6.99 -38.39 -19.30
C LEU A 142 -5.66 -37.64 -19.15
N SER A 143 -4.86 -37.57 -20.21
CA SER A 143 -3.61 -36.79 -20.27
C SER A 143 -3.81 -35.28 -20.32
N GLU A 144 -5.01 -34.79 -20.59
CA GLU A 144 -5.36 -33.37 -20.55
C GLU A 144 -6.01 -32.95 -19.21
N MET A 145 -6.19 -33.90 -18.28
CA MET A 145 -6.71 -33.65 -16.95
C MET A 145 -5.59 -33.13 -16.06
N GLY A 146 -5.54 -31.84 -15.87
CA GLY A 146 -4.57 -31.15 -15.02
C GLY A 146 -5.18 -29.96 -14.32
N MET A 147 -4.35 -29.03 -13.95
CA MET A 147 -4.78 -27.75 -13.35
C MET A 147 -5.36 -26.85 -14.43
N GLN A 148 -6.70 -26.77 -14.52
CA GLN A 148 -7.38 -25.91 -15.50
C GLN A 148 -7.28 -24.43 -15.13
N PRO A 149 -6.76 -23.56 -16.02
CA PRO A 149 -6.67 -22.14 -15.79
C PRO A 149 -8.03 -21.44 -15.92
N TYR A 150 -8.31 -20.48 -15.06
CA TYR A 150 -9.45 -19.59 -15.14
C TYR A 150 -8.99 -18.15 -15.37
N TYR A 151 -9.55 -17.50 -16.41
CA TYR A 151 -9.28 -16.12 -16.80
C TYR A 151 -10.42 -15.20 -16.38
N ILE A 152 -10.10 -13.98 -15.94
CA ILE A 152 -11.09 -12.96 -15.64
C ILE A 152 -11.84 -12.60 -16.92
N THR A 153 -13.16 -12.48 -16.85
CA THR A 153 -14.02 -12.08 -17.97
C THR A 153 -15.10 -11.14 -17.47
N THR A 154 -15.38 -10.09 -18.25
CA THR A 154 -16.46 -9.15 -17.94
C THR A 154 -17.83 -9.71 -18.37
N GLU A 155 -18.92 -9.13 -17.84
CA GLU A 155 -20.26 -9.52 -18.23
C GLU A 155 -20.53 -9.27 -19.73
N ARG A 156 -19.90 -8.25 -20.33
CA ARG A 156 -19.98 -8.00 -21.77
C ARG A 156 -19.33 -9.09 -22.58
N MET A 157 -18.16 -9.56 -22.13
CA MET A 157 -17.45 -10.66 -22.76
C MET A 157 -18.28 -11.95 -22.72
N LYS A 158 -18.85 -12.28 -21.57
CA LYS A 158 -19.74 -13.45 -21.42
C LYS A 158 -20.93 -13.39 -22.36
N LYS A 159 -21.61 -12.24 -22.47
CA LYS A 159 -22.74 -12.02 -23.41
C LYS A 159 -22.33 -12.15 -24.88
N ALA A 160 -21.08 -11.78 -25.20
CA ALA A 160 -20.52 -11.95 -26.55
C ALA A 160 -19.95 -13.36 -26.81
N GLY A 161 -20.18 -14.33 -25.93
CA GLY A 161 -19.68 -15.69 -26.05
C GLY A 161 -18.18 -15.84 -25.82
N MET A 162 -17.56 -14.90 -25.06
CA MET A 162 -16.14 -14.89 -24.74
C MET A 162 -15.95 -15.21 -23.26
N SER A 163 -16.15 -16.48 -22.90
CA SER A 163 -15.94 -16.99 -21.54
C SER A 163 -14.47 -17.28 -21.26
N SER A 164 -14.12 -17.56 -19.99
CA SER A 164 -12.79 -18.03 -19.57
C SER A 164 -12.29 -19.21 -20.42
N ARG A 165 -13.17 -20.16 -20.73
CA ARG A 165 -12.86 -21.34 -21.58
C ARG A 165 -12.50 -20.95 -23.04
N ASN A 166 -13.12 -19.89 -23.55
CA ASN A 166 -12.78 -19.40 -24.89
C ASN A 166 -11.41 -18.71 -24.89
N ILE A 167 -11.06 -17.98 -23.84
CA ILE A 167 -9.72 -17.41 -23.68
C ILE A 167 -8.68 -18.54 -23.57
N GLU A 168 -8.93 -19.56 -22.76
CA GLU A 168 -8.11 -20.75 -22.63
C GLU A 168 -7.81 -21.39 -24.00
N ARG A 169 -8.85 -21.61 -24.84
CA ARG A 169 -8.68 -22.14 -26.19
C ARG A 169 -7.83 -21.24 -27.09
N LEU A 170 -7.99 -19.93 -27.00
CA LEU A 170 -7.16 -18.98 -27.76
C LEU A 170 -5.70 -19.08 -27.34
N VAL A 171 -5.43 -19.13 -26.02
CA VAL A 171 -4.07 -19.31 -25.49
C VAL A 171 -3.47 -20.64 -25.93
N LYS A 172 -4.24 -21.75 -25.88
CA LYS A 172 -3.80 -23.07 -26.35
C LYS A 172 -3.40 -23.02 -27.83
N THR A 173 -4.26 -22.46 -28.66
CA THR A 173 -4.01 -22.31 -30.11
C THR A 173 -2.79 -21.47 -30.38
N MET A 174 -2.58 -20.39 -29.63
CA MET A 174 -1.43 -19.50 -29.73
C MET A 174 -0.14 -20.24 -29.37
N LEU A 175 -0.10 -20.91 -28.20
CA LEU A 175 1.08 -21.65 -27.75
C LEU A 175 1.50 -22.78 -28.68
N GLN A 176 0.53 -23.44 -29.34
CA GLN A 176 0.80 -24.44 -30.36
C GLN A 176 1.44 -23.86 -31.62
N LYS A 177 1.13 -22.59 -31.96
CA LYS A 177 1.71 -21.89 -33.13
C LYS A 177 3.08 -21.28 -32.84
N ILE A 178 3.46 -21.07 -31.59
CA ILE A 178 4.78 -20.59 -31.17
C ILE A 178 5.72 -21.80 -31.16
N ALA A 179 6.34 -22.05 -32.33
CA ALA A 179 7.23 -23.22 -32.55
C ALA A 179 8.63 -23.01 -31.93
N THR A 180 9.08 -21.76 -31.79
CA THR A 180 10.41 -21.43 -31.23
C THR A 180 10.29 -21.10 -29.75
N PRO A 181 11.24 -21.51 -28.90
CA PRO A 181 11.26 -21.13 -27.50
C PRO A 181 11.24 -19.60 -27.34
N LEU A 182 10.49 -19.12 -26.36
CA LEU A 182 10.45 -17.69 -26.02
C LEU A 182 11.83 -17.24 -25.54
N PRO A 183 12.33 -16.10 -26.03
CA PRO A 183 13.66 -15.62 -25.64
C PRO A 183 13.73 -15.34 -24.14
N GLU A 184 14.84 -15.73 -23.53
CA GLU A 184 15.10 -15.44 -22.13
C GLU A 184 15.31 -13.92 -21.95
N THR A 185 14.87 -13.42 -20.82
CA THR A 185 14.93 -11.99 -20.47
C THR A 185 15.83 -11.72 -19.27
N LEU A 186 16.13 -12.75 -18.47
CA LEU A 186 17.07 -12.65 -17.36
C LEU A 186 18.43 -13.20 -17.74
N PRO A 187 19.53 -12.65 -17.19
CA PRO A 187 20.86 -13.23 -17.40
C PRO A 187 20.94 -14.67 -16.90
N PRO A 188 21.67 -15.57 -17.61
CA PRO A 188 21.80 -16.99 -17.21
C PRO A 188 22.24 -17.16 -15.75
N PHE A 189 23.19 -16.34 -15.28
CA PHE A 189 23.71 -16.43 -13.92
C PHE A 189 22.67 -16.11 -12.83
N ILE A 190 21.61 -15.32 -13.13
CA ILE A 190 20.47 -15.10 -12.20
C ILE A 190 19.58 -16.33 -12.20
N VAL A 191 19.25 -16.86 -13.40
CA VAL A 191 18.38 -18.03 -13.54
C VAL A 191 19.00 -19.24 -12.82
N GLU A 192 20.28 -19.49 -13.01
CA GLU A 192 21.03 -20.59 -12.41
C GLU A 192 21.14 -20.43 -10.87
N ARG A 193 21.57 -19.26 -10.40
CA ARG A 193 21.76 -19.00 -8.95
C ARG A 193 20.47 -19.09 -8.15
N LEU A 194 19.36 -18.63 -8.70
CA LEU A 194 18.07 -18.64 -8.05
C LEU A 194 17.24 -19.88 -8.40
N HIS A 195 17.81 -20.82 -9.17
CA HIS A 195 17.13 -22.03 -9.61
C HIS A 195 15.76 -21.78 -10.25
N LEU A 196 15.70 -20.69 -11.06
CA LEU A 196 14.45 -20.29 -11.70
C LEU A 196 14.16 -21.14 -12.94
N MET A 197 12.91 -21.36 -13.23
CA MET A 197 12.42 -21.92 -14.47
C MET A 197 12.82 -21.02 -15.65
N SER A 198 13.09 -21.59 -16.85
CA SER A 198 13.29 -20.80 -18.06
C SER A 198 12.03 -19.97 -18.38
N ARG A 199 12.18 -18.88 -19.11
CA ARG A 199 11.02 -18.04 -19.46
C ARG A 199 10.01 -18.79 -20.33
N ASP A 200 10.45 -19.56 -21.33
CA ASP A 200 9.54 -20.34 -22.19
C ASP A 200 8.75 -21.37 -21.39
N GLU A 201 9.44 -22.13 -20.55
CA GLU A 201 8.82 -23.11 -19.67
C GLU A 201 7.83 -22.47 -18.69
N ALA A 202 8.21 -21.37 -18.05
CA ALA A 202 7.34 -20.66 -17.10
C ALA A 202 6.09 -20.09 -17.77
N MET A 203 6.23 -19.49 -18.97
CA MET A 203 5.12 -18.96 -19.73
C MET A 203 4.15 -20.04 -20.21
N ARG A 204 4.64 -21.21 -20.60
CA ARG A 204 3.78 -22.35 -20.97
C ARG A 204 3.12 -22.94 -19.74
N CYS A 205 3.89 -23.13 -18.67
CA CYS A 205 3.45 -23.76 -17.45
C CYS A 205 2.43 -22.91 -16.68
N VAL A 206 2.53 -21.57 -16.70
CA VAL A 206 1.51 -20.71 -16.04
C VAL A 206 0.14 -20.84 -16.69
N HIS A 207 0.06 -21.16 -17.97
CA HIS A 207 -1.21 -21.38 -18.67
C HIS A 207 -1.66 -22.84 -18.63
N TYR A 208 -0.72 -23.80 -18.67
CA TYR A 208 -1.00 -25.24 -18.66
C TYR A 208 -0.04 -25.95 -17.73
N PRO A 209 -0.22 -25.83 -16.40
CA PRO A 209 0.62 -26.49 -15.42
C PRO A 209 0.31 -28.00 -15.36
N HIS A 210 1.38 -28.80 -15.30
CA HIS A 210 1.22 -30.26 -15.12
C HIS A 210 0.75 -30.60 -13.69
N ASN A 211 1.22 -29.83 -12.71
CA ASN A 211 0.89 -30.02 -11.30
C ASN A 211 0.99 -28.69 -10.53
N ALA A 212 0.57 -28.68 -9.26
CA ALA A 212 0.59 -27.48 -8.42
C ALA A 212 2.00 -26.94 -8.15
N MET A 213 3.02 -27.81 -8.06
CA MET A 213 4.40 -27.40 -7.81
C MET A 213 4.99 -26.65 -9.02
N ASP A 214 4.79 -27.18 -10.23
CA ASP A 214 5.27 -26.52 -11.46
C ASP A 214 4.56 -25.18 -11.67
N MET A 215 3.25 -25.13 -11.40
CA MET A 215 2.50 -23.87 -11.41
C MET A 215 3.10 -22.83 -10.45
N GLN A 216 3.44 -23.23 -9.24
CA GLN A 216 4.04 -22.34 -8.26
C GLN A 216 5.41 -21.82 -8.74
N LYS A 217 6.28 -22.70 -9.21
CA LYS A 217 7.60 -22.32 -9.77
C LYS A 217 7.48 -21.37 -10.97
N ALA A 218 6.54 -21.65 -11.88
CA ALA A 218 6.27 -20.78 -13.03
C ALA A 218 5.83 -19.38 -12.58
N ARG A 219 4.90 -19.30 -11.62
CA ARG A 219 4.44 -18.03 -11.06
C ARG A 219 5.58 -17.28 -10.35
N GLU A 220 6.38 -17.97 -9.54
CA GLU A 220 7.54 -17.36 -8.87
C GLU A 220 8.53 -16.78 -9.88
N ARG A 221 8.84 -17.50 -10.98
CA ARG A 221 9.70 -17.02 -12.05
C ARG A 221 9.15 -15.74 -12.68
N LEU A 222 7.88 -15.72 -13.06
CA LEU A 222 7.27 -14.60 -13.74
C LEU A 222 7.10 -13.38 -12.80
N LYS A 223 6.72 -13.60 -11.54
CA LYS A 223 6.67 -12.56 -10.52
C LYS A 223 8.04 -11.95 -10.25
N PHE A 224 9.07 -12.80 -10.12
CA PHE A 224 10.43 -12.32 -9.93
C PHE A 224 10.89 -11.46 -11.10
N GLU A 225 10.66 -11.88 -12.35
CA GLU A 225 11.00 -11.11 -13.54
C GLU A 225 10.35 -9.73 -13.54
N GLU A 226 9.04 -9.68 -13.30
CA GLU A 226 8.28 -8.44 -13.27
C GLU A 226 8.82 -7.48 -12.21
N LEU A 227 8.99 -7.96 -10.98
CA LEU A 227 9.54 -7.19 -9.86
C LEU A 227 11.00 -6.78 -10.09
N PHE A 228 11.80 -7.64 -10.70
CA PHE A 228 13.20 -7.36 -11.01
C PHE A 228 13.35 -6.19 -11.98
N TYR A 229 12.57 -6.14 -13.06
CA TYR A 229 12.61 -5.02 -14.00
C TYR A 229 12.08 -3.72 -13.40
N VAL A 230 11.09 -3.80 -12.53
CA VAL A 230 10.63 -2.63 -11.72
C VAL A 230 11.78 -2.09 -10.88
N GLN A 231 12.43 -2.96 -10.08
CA GLN A 231 13.53 -2.56 -9.21
C GLN A 231 14.76 -2.10 -10.01
N LEU A 232 15.09 -2.75 -11.10
CA LEU A 232 16.20 -2.36 -11.97
C LEU A 232 15.99 -0.96 -12.55
N ASN A 233 14.78 -0.64 -12.99
CA ASN A 233 14.46 0.69 -13.51
C ASN A 233 14.57 1.78 -12.43
N ILE A 234 14.04 1.51 -11.25
CA ILE A 234 14.10 2.41 -10.09
C ILE A 234 15.55 2.69 -9.70
N LEU A 235 16.35 1.64 -9.53
CA LEU A 235 17.75 1.76 -9.12
C LEU A 235 18.63 2.42 -10.20
N ARG A 236 18.35 2.16 -11.47
CA ARG A 236 19.01 2.86 -12.57
C ARG A 236 18.75 4.36 -12.51
N TYR A 237 17.49 4.75 -12.34
CA TYR A 237 17.11 6.16 -12.20
C TYR A 237 17.82 6.81 -11.01
N ALA A 238 17.80 6.15 -9.85
CA ALA A 238 18.49 6.61 -8.64
C ALA A 238 20.02 6.74 -8.87
N SER A 239 20.63 5.77 -9.58
CA SER A 239 22.06 5.81 -9.95
C SER A 239 22.38 6.97 -10.88
N ASP A 240 21.58 7.18 -11.92
CA ASP A 240 21.75 8.30 -12.86
C ASP A 240 21.61 9.64 -12.15
N HIS A 241 20.64 9.76 -11.24
CA HIS A 241 20.44 10.96 -10.42
C HIS A 241 21.64 11.24 -9.50
N ARG A 242 22.13 10.22 -8.77
CA ARG A 242 23.31 10.31 -7.89
C ARG A 242 24.60 10.71 -8.64
N ARG A 243 24.71 10.33 -9.91
CA ARG A 243 25.84 10.70 -10.77
C ARG A 243 25.74 12.12 -11.30
N LYS A 244 24.52 12.57 -11.60
CA LYS A 244 24.26 13.91 -12.15
C LYS A 244 24.42 15.01 -11.10
N TYR A 245 24.01 14.73 -9.85
CA TYR A 245 24.02 15.72 -8.78
C TYR A 245 25.07 15.38 -7.71
N ARG A 246 26.10 16.20 -7.64
CA ARG A 246 27.08 16.16 -6.54
C ARG A 246 26.49 16.84 -5.32
N GLY A 247 26.59 16.18 -4.16
CA GLY A 247 26.22 16.77 -2.87
C GLY A 247 27.39 17.51 -2.22
N TYR A 248 27.10 18.26 -1.18
CA TYR A 248 28.11 18.81 -0.32
C TYR A 248 28.81 17.68 0.47
N VAL A 249 30.11 17.83 0.72
CA VAL A 249 30.84 16.91 1.58
C VAL A 249 30.87 17.46 3.01
N LEU A 250 30.06 16.85 3.90
CA LEU A 250 29.95 17.24 5.29
C LEU A 250 30.69 16.22 6.16
N ASN A 251 32.01 16.31 6.19
CA ASN A 251 32.87 15.30 6.83
C ASN A 251 33.12 15.55 8.31
N LYS A 252 32.90 16.76 8.83
CA LYS A 252 33.05 17.11 10.25
C LYS A 252 31.72 16.91 10.97
N VAL A 253 31.77 16.40 12.19
CA VAL A 253 30.61 16.36 13.08
C VAL A 253 30.32 17.78 13.60
N GLY A 254 31.36 18.56 13.87
CA GLY A 254 31.26 19.95 14.31
C GLY A 254 31.08 20.12 15.83
N GLN A 255 31.34 21.33 16.30
CA GLN A 255 31.24 21.64 17.72
C GLN A 255 29.75 21.73 18.14
N GLU A 256 28.91 22.30 17.30
CA GLU A 256 27.47 22.42 17.58
C GLU A 256 26.81 21.08 17.88
N PHE A 257 27.16 20.03 17.15
CA PHE A 257 26.67 18.67 17.42
C PHE A 257 27.25 18.13 18.75
N ASN A 258 28.56 18.31 18.98
CA ASN A 258 29.22 17.77 20.18
C ASN A 258 28.69 18.46 21.44
N ASP A 259 28.53 19.78 21.42
CA ASP A 259 28.00 20.55 22.54
C ASP A 259 26.55 20.18 22.83
N PHE A 260 25.73 20.02 21.77
CA PHE A 260 24.38 19.53 21.91
C PHE A 260 24.30 18.14 22.54
N TYR A 261 25.13 17.21 22.05
CA TYR A 261 25.13 15.82 22.52
C TYR A 261 25.60 15.71 23.98
N ALA A 262 26.59 16.52 24.36
CA ALA A 262 27.16 16.50 25.70
C ALA A 262 26.30 17.23 26.75
N ASN A 263 25.69 18.37 26.39
CA ASN A 263 25.07 19.28 27.35
C ASN A 263 23.58 19.37 27.30
N ASN A 264 22.98 19.20 26.12
CA ASN A 264 21.53 19.44 25.89
C ASN A 264 20.73 18.14 25.81
N LEU A 265 21.36 17.02 25.44
CA LEU A 265 20.68 15.74 25.34
C LEU A 265 20.59 15.07 26.72
N LYS A 266 19.39 15.12 27.34
CA LYS A 266 19.14 14.64 28.71
C LYS A 266 18.88 13.13 28.83
N PHE A 267 18.96 12.39 27.72
CA PHE A 267 18.68 10.96 27.67
C PHE A 267 19.57 10.27 26.63
N GLU A 268 19.73 8.97 26.74
CA GLU A 268 20.47 8.19 25.76
C GLU A 268 19.66 7.92 24.50
N LEU A 269 20.36 7.96 23.35
CA LEU A 269 19.77 7.55 22.07
C LEU A 269 19.53 6.05 22.06
N THR A 270 18.43 5.63 21.45
CA THR A 270 18.16 4.20 21.19
C THR A 270 19.17 3.63 20.19
N GLY A 271 19.30 2.29 20.17
CA GLY A 271 20.13 1.59 19.18
C GLY A 271 19.75 1.94 17.74
N ALA A 272 18.44 2.01 17.47
CA ALA A 272 17.92 2.39 16.16
C ALA A 272 18.26 3.83 15.77
N GLN A 273 18.16 4.78 16.70
CA GLN A 273 18.55 6.19 16.44
C GLN A 273 20.05 6.31 16.16
N LYS A 274 20.90 5.63 16.92
CA LYS A 274 22.36 5.59 16.68
C LYS A 274 22.68 5.02 15.29
N ARG A 275 22.07 3.89 14.92
CA ARG A 275 22.22 3.26 13.60
C ARG A 275 21.86 4.22 12.49
N VAL A 276 20.70 4.85 12.57
CA VAL A 276 20.22 5.81 11.56
C VAL A 276 21.13 7.02 11.45
N MET A 277 21.65 7.55 12.57
CA MET A 277 22.61 8.65 12.54
C MET A 277 23.92 8.26 11.84
N HIS A 278 24.39 7.02 11.98
CA HIS A 278 25.54 6.52 11.22
C HIS A 278 25.26 6.46 9.72
N GLU A 279 24.09 5.92 9.30
CA GLU A 279 23.68 5.87 7.90
C GLU A 279 23.62 7.27 7.27
N ILE A 280 23.02 8.26 7.96
CA ILE A 280 22.92 9.65 7.53
C ILE A 280 24.32 10.28 7.41
N ARG A 281 25.19 10.05 8.40
CA ARG A 281 26.54 10.58 8.39
C ARG A 281 27.38 10.04 7.23
N ASP A 282 27.26 8.75 6.95
CA ASP A 282 27.97 8.12 5.83
C ASP A 282 27.52 8.70 4.48
N ASP A 283 26.21 8.94 4.30
CA ASP A 283 25.70 9.62 3.13
C ASP A 283 26.26 11.03 2.98
N MET A 284 26.22 11.83 4.06
CA MET A 284 26.68 13.23 4.04
C MET A 284 28.17 13.37 3.77
N ARG A 285 28.97 12.33 4.07
CA ARG A 285 30.43 12.28 3.78
C ARG A 285 30.75 11.81 2.37
N SER A 286 29.83 11.13 1.70
CA SER A 286 30.07 10.45 0.43
C SER A 286 30.36 11.36 -0.76
N GLY A 287 30.11 12.67 -0.66
CA GLY A 287 30.16 13.62 -1.78
C GLY A 287 29.00 13.47 -2.78
N ARG A 288 28.02 12.63 -2.46
CA ARG A 288 26.78 12.48 -3.21
C ARG A 288 25.66 13.16 -2.43
N GLN A 289 24.65 13.64 -3.14
CA GLN A 289 23.46 14.17 -2.47
C GLN A 289 22.77 13.05 -1.69
N MET A 290 22.62 13.21 -0.37
CA MET A 290 21.75 12.34 0.43
C MET A 290 20.28 12.62 0.05
N ASN A 291 19.53 11.58 -0.25
CA ASN A 291 18.08 11.64 -0.44
C ASN A 291 17.49 10.45 0.35
N ARG A 292 17.12 10.68 1.61
CA ARG A 292 16.81 9.61 2.57
C ARG A 292 15.44 9.77 3.20
N LEU A 293 14.69 8.66 3.26
CA LEU A 293 13.41 8.55 3.97
C LEU A 293 13.64 7.98 5.37
N LEU A 294 13.34 8.78 6.37
CA LEU A 294 13.35 8.39 7.78
C LEU A 294 11.95 7.97 8.21
N GLN A 295 11.77 6.69 8.42
CA GLN A 295 10.52 6.11 8.92
C GLN A 295 10.62 5.78 10.40
N GLY A 296 9.51 5.90 11.09
CA GLY A 296 9.41 5.52 12.49
C GLY A 296 8.03 5.86 13.03
N ASP A 297 7.63 5.15 14.04
CA ASP A 297 6.33 5.36 14.68
C ASP A 297 6.22 6.76 15.29
N VAL A 298 5.00 7.17 15.62
CA VAL A 298 4.77 8.46 16.31
C VAL A 298 5.52 8.45 17.64
N GLY A 299 6.37 9.47 17.86
CA GLY A 299 7.18 9.58 19.05
C GLY A 299 8.43 8.70 19.12
N SER A 300 8.90 8.12 18.00
CA SER A 300 10.16 7.39 17.91
C SER A 300 11.41 8.29 17.94
N GLY A 301 11.24 9.62 17.97
CA GLY A 301 12.33 10.60 18.03
C GLY A 301 12.87 11.04 16.67
N LYS A 302 12.09 10.95 15.59
CA LYS A 302 12.46 11.43 14.24
C LYS A 302 12.93 12.88 14.23
N THR A 303 12.21 13.76 14.95
CA THR A 303 12.58 15.20 15.07
C THR A 303 13.96 15.41 15.70
N LEU A 304 14.33 14.58 16.66
CA LEU A 304 15.66 14.61 17.26
C LEU A 304 16.75 14.21 16.24
N VAL A 305 16.54 13.13 15.49
CA VAL A 305 17.44 12.69 14.42
C VAL A 305 17.58 13.78 13.35
N ALA A 306 16.47 14.43 12.97
CA ALA A 306 16.48 15.55 12.04
C ALA A 306 17.30 16.75 12.60
N LEU A 307 17.12 17.12 13.87
CA LEU A 307 17.89 18.17 14.51
C LEU A 307 19.39 17.83 14.52
N MET A 308 19.77 16.62 14.92
CA MET A 308 21.15 16.17 14.91
C MET A 308 21.76 16.20 13.49
N THR A 309 20.98 15.86 12.47
CA THR A 309 21.39 15.97 11.05
C THR A 309 21.63 17.44 10.66
N MET A 310 20.73 18.34 11.07
CA MET A 310 20.90 19.77 10.84
C MET A 310 22.15 20.32 11.54
N LEU A 311 22.42 19.90 12.79
CA LEU A 311 23.61 20.32 13.53
C LEU A 311 24.93 19.90 12.86
N ILE A 312 24.97 18.73 12.20
CA ILE A 312 26.12 18.34 11.37
C ILE A 312 26.32 19.34 10.22
N ALA A 313 25.26 19.80 9.56
CA ALA A 313 25.38 20.81 8.51
C ALA A 313 25.92 22.12 9.05
N LEU A 314 25.41 22.57 10.21
CA LEU A 314 25.87 23.80 10.86
C LEU A 314 27.35 23.72 11.19
N GLY A 315 27.83 22.58 11.72
CA GLY A 315 29.24 22.35 12.06
C GLY A 315 30.18 22.31 10.85
N ASN A 316 29.65 22.25 9.65
CA ASN A 316 30.37 22.37 8.38
C ASN A 316 30.19 23.76 7.72
N GLY A 317 29.60 24.74 8.43
CA GLY A 317 29.39 26.10 7.94
C GLY A 317 28.22 26.28 6.96
N TYR A 318 27.26 25.38 6.97
CA TYR A 318 26.05 25.45 6.17
C TYR A 318 24.82 25.80 7.02
N GLN A 319 23.77 26.26 6.37
CA GLN A 319 22.45 26.47 6.95
C GLN A 319 21.62 25.20 6.78
N ALA A 320 20.59 25.07 7.60
CA ALA A 320 19.63 23.97 7.51
C ALA A 320 18.19 24.50 7.54
N CYS A 321 17.25 23.70 7.01
CA CYS A 321 15.85 24.02 7.14
C CYS A 321 15.02 22.77 7.43
N ILE A 322 13.85 23.00 8.07
CA ILE A 322 12.81 21.98 8.25
C ILE A 322 11.47 22.52 7.76
N MET A 323 10.85 21.78 6.87
CA MET A 323 9.58 22.11 6.26
C MET A 323 8.47 21.23 6.82
N ALA A 324 7.42 21.85 7.35
CA ALA A 324 6.23 21.21 7.89
C ALA A 324 5.01 21.48 6.99
N PRO A 325 4.02 20.56 6.94
CA PRO A 325 2.84 20.72 6.10
C PRO A 325 1.87 21.81 6.56
N THR A 326 1.89 22.18 7.84
CA THR A 326 0.99 23.18 8.44
C THR A 326 1.76 24.16 9.33
N GLU A 327 1.15 25.33 9.57
CA GLU A 327 1.73 26.38 10.43
C GLU A 327 1.88 25.92 11.87
N ILE A 328 0.86 25.22 12.41
CA ILE A 328 0.89 24.68 13.77
C ILE A 328 2.07 23.70 13.97
N LEU A 329 2.29 22.82 12.99
CA LEU A 329 3.44 21.92 13.05
C LEU A 329 4.77 22.65 12.93
N ALA A 330 4.86 23.68 12.11
CA ALA A 330 6.05 24.51 12.00
C ALA A 330 6.36 25.22 13.33
N GLU A 331 5.35 25.78 13.99
CA GLU A 331 5.49 26.40 15.32
C GLU A 331 5.92 25.39 16.38
N GLN A 332 5.35 24.17 16.37
CA GLN A 332 5.76 23.11 17.29
C GLN A 332 7.21 22.65 17.04
N HIS A 333 7.61 22.48 15.79
CA HIS A 333 9.00 22.19 15.48
C HIS A 333 9.94 23.30 15.96
N LEU A 334 9.56 24.57 15.75
CA LEU A 334 10.34 25.70 16.24
C LEU A 334 10.47 25.67 17.76
N ALA A 335 9.37 25.48 18.49
CA ALA A 335 9.37 25.41 19.94
C ALA A 335 10.25 24.27 20.45
N THR A 336 10.09 23.08 19.87
CA THR A 336 10.88 21.89 20.23
C THR A 336 12.38 22.08 19.92
N ILE A 337 12.72 22.65 18.76
CA ILE A 337 14.11 22.88 18.37
C ILE A 337 14.73 23.93 19.30
N ARG A 338 14.04 25.03 19.62
CA ARG A 338 14.53 26.04 20.56
C ARG A 338 14.72 25.50 21.97
N GLU A 339 13.83 24.61 22.43
CA GLU A 339 14.00 23.93 23.71
C GLU A 339 15.27 23.07 23.72
N PHE A 340 15.48 22.26 22.71
CA PHE A 340 16.67 21.43 22.57
C PHE A 340 17.96 22.25 22.45
N LEU A 341 17.93 23.40 21.78
CA LEU A 341 19.08 24.29 21.56
C LEU A 341 19.21 25.35 22.66
N SER A 342 18.49 25.21 23.77
CA SER A 342 18.58 26.18 24.89
C SER A 342 20.03 26.34 25.39
N GLY A 343 20.51 27.59 25.47
CA GLY A 343 21.86 27.89 25.85
C GLY A 343 22.93 27.80 24.75
N MET A 344 22.52 27.42 23.52
CA MET A 344 23.39 27.44 22.35
C MET A 344 23.15 28.69 21.49
N ASP A 345 24.21 29.29 20.97
CA ASP A 345 24.09 30.46 20.07
C ASP A 345 23.78 30.04 18.62
N ILE A 346 22.58 29.48 18.44
CA ILE A 346 22.06 29.02 17.13
C ILE A 346 20.73 29.73 16.83
N ARG A 347 20.79 30.76 15.99
CA ARG A 347 19.59 31.51 15.62
C ARG A 347 18.66 30.68 14.75
N THR A 348 17.45 30.45 15.27
CA THR A 348 16.38 29.67 14.63
C THR A 348 15.15 30.55 14.45
N GLU A 349 14.64 30.65 13.21
CA GLU A 349 13.53 31.54 12.85
C GLU A 349 12.39 30.78 12.15
N LEU A 350 11.17 31.36 12.22
CA LEU A 350 9.96 30.82 11.60
C LEU A 350 9.63 31.57 10.29
N LEU A 351 9.25 30.83 9.26
CA LEU A 351 8.72 31.40 8.03
C LEU A 351 7.47 30.64 7.56
N THR A 352 6.30 31.25 7.79
CA THR A 352 5.00 30.78 7.35
C THR A 352 4.25 31.84 6.57
N GLY A 353 3.07 31.53 6.05
CA GLY A 353 2.21 32.53 5.36
C GLY A 353 1.75 33.67 6.27
N MET A 354 1.77 33.47 7.61
CA MET A 354 1.39 34.50 8.59
C MET A 354 2.53 35.48 8.89
N VAL A 355 3.79 35.12 8.63
CA VAL A 355 4.94 36.02 8.86
C VAL A 355 5.03 37.05 7.73
N LYS A 356 4.71 38.33 8.04
CA LYS A 356 4.59 39.40 7.07
C LYS A 356 5.39 40.66 7.45
N GLY A 357 5.53 41.58 6.52
CA GLY A 357 6.13 42.91 6.74
C GLY A 357 7.56 42.84 7.28
N LYS A 358 7.89 43.73 8.21
CA LYS A 358 9.26 43.88 8.77
C LYS A 358 9.83 42.58 9.36
N GLN A 359 8.98 41.74 9.96
CA GLN A 359 9.43 40.44 10.52
C GLN A 359 9.90 39.50 9.41
N ARG A 360 9.14 39.43 8.31
CA ARG A 360 9.53 38.61 7.15
C ARG A 360 10.84 39.11 6.53
N THR A 361 10.99 40.43 6.34
CA THR A 361 12.22 41.02 5.82
C THR A 361 13.42 40.66 6.70
N LYS A 362 13.30 40.80 8.04
CA LYS A 362 14.37 40.43 8.98
C LYS A 362 14.78 38.98 8.88
N VAL A 363 13.85 38.07 8.66
CA VAL A 363 14.14 36.62 8.46
C VAL A 363 14.88 36.40 7.14
N LEU A 364 14.39 37.05 6.05
CA LEU A 364 15.01 36.93 4.72
C LEU A 364 16.44 37.48 4.71
N ASP A 365 16.64 38.66 5.28
CA ASP A 365 17.98 39.29 5.39
C ASP A 365 18.93 38.39 6.22
N GLY A 366 18.43 37.84 7.32
CA GLY A 366 19.21 36.92 8.17
C GLY A 366 19.54 35.58 7.48
N LEU A 367 18.74 35.14 6.52
CA LEU A 367 19.07 33.96 5.70
C LEU A 367 20.19 34.27 4.69
N ILE A 368 20.13 35.43 4.07
CA ILE A 368 21.14 35.88 3.10
C ILE A 368 22.48 36.18 3.78
N SER A 369 22.45 36.80 4.96
CA SER A 369 23.67 37.07 5.75
C SER A 369 24.29 35.80 6.35
N GLY A 370 23.50 34.71 6.54
CA GLY A 370 23.92 33.50 7.23
C GLY A 370 23.70 33.52 8.74
N ASP A 371 23.16 34.64 9.31
CA ASP A 371 22.85 34.75 10.74
C ASP A 371 21.75 33.78 11.18
N VAL A 372 20.74 33.56 10.32
CA VAL A 372 19.73 32.54 10.53
C VAL A 372 20.32 31.19 10.12
N ARG A 373 20.65 30.37 11.11
CA ARG A 373 21.30 29.07 10.92
C ARG A 373 20.30 27.95 10.62
N ILE A 374 19.12 27.99 11.25
CA ILE A 374 18.03 27.04 11.03
C ILE A 374 16.76 27.80 10.70
N LEU A 375 16.13 27.45 9.57
CA LEU A 375 14.82 27.95 9.19
C LEU A 375 13.76 26.87 9.39
N VAL A 376 12.72 27.17 10.15
CA VAL A 376 11.53 26.33 10.30
C VAL A 376 10.38 26.98 9.53
N GLY A 377 9.61 26.22 8.77
CA GLY A 377 8.48 26.85 8.08
C GLY A 377 7.62 25.88 7.27
N THR A 378 6.74 26.47 6.46
CA THR A 378 5.82 25.75 5.58
C THR A 378 6.26 25.91 4.11
N HIS A 379 5.37 25.61 3.15
CA HIS A 379 5.61 25.84 1.72
C HIS A 379 6.03 27.30 1.38
N ALA A 380 5.81 28.27 2.27
CA ALA A 380 6.29 29.65 2.13
C ALA A 380 7.83 29.72 1.94
N MET A 381 8.57 28.71 2.39
CA MET A 381 10.02 28.58 2.19
C MET A 381 10.41 28.34 0.72
N LEU A 382 9.47 27.86 -0.11
CA LEU A 382 9.70 27.57 -1.53
C LEU A 382 9.53 28.79 -2.42
N GLU A 383 9.02 29.90 -1.87
CA GLU A 383 8.80 31.14 -2.62
C GLU A 383 10.14 31.75 -3.11
N ASP A 384 10.14 32.39 -4.29
CA ASP A 384 11.35 32.92 -4.93
C ASP A 384 12.16 33.90 -4.08
N PRO A 385 11.55 34.78 -3.25
CA PRO A 385 12.31 35.70 -2.40
C PRO A 385 13.15 35.02 -1.32
N VAL A 386 12.84 33.76 -0.98
CA VAL A 386 13.59 33.03 0.05
C VAL A 386 14.89 32.52 -0.54
N ARG A 387 16.00 33.07 -0.08
CA ARG A 387 17.36 32.71 -0.51
C ARG A 387 18.21 32.43 0.70
N PHE A 388 18.91 31.30 0.69
CA PHE A 388 19.89 30.93 1.70
C PHE A 388 21.28 31.38 1.24
N GLN A 389 22.13 31.72 2.16
CA GLN A 389 23.53 31.92 1.88
C GLN A 389 24.18 30.60 1.43
N ARG A 390 24.00 29.51 2.20
CA ARG A 390 24.55 28.18 1.91
C ARG A 390 23.68 27.09 2.54
N LEU A 391 22.65 26.63 1.88
CA LEU A 391 21.78 25.57 2.40
C LEU A 391 22.46 24.19 2.21
N GLY A 392 22.80 23.51 3.29
CA GLY A 392 23.42 22.17 3.27
C GLY A 392 22.47 21.01 3.49
N VAL A 393 21.44 21.19 4.33
CA VAL A 393 20.46 20.15 4.68
C VAL A 393 19.04 20.73 4.66
N ALA A 394 18.12 20.01 4.03
CA ALA A 394 16.69 20.28 4.10
C ALA A 394 15.95 19.05 4.64
N VAL A 395 15.18 19.25 5.71
CA VAL A 395 14.31 18.25 6.29
C VAL A 395 12.88 18.51 5.84
N ILE A 396 12.16 17.46 5.43
CA ILE A 396 10.75 17.53 5.00
C ILE A 396 9.94 16.60 5.89
N ASP A 397 9.00 17.16 6.65
CA ASP A 397 8.13 16.37 7.51
C ASP A 397 6.81 16.02 6.79
N GLU A 398 6.31 14.80 7.01
CA GLU A 398 5.07 14.26 6.43
C GLU A 398 5.02 14.33 4.88
N GLN A 399 5.93 13.58 4.25
CA GLN A 399 6.15 13.58 2.79
C GLN A 399 4.88 13.43 1.94
N HIS A 400 3.89 12.65 2.40
CA HIS A 400 2.66 12.39 1.64
C HIS A 400 1.87 13.66 1.26
N ARG A 401 2.23 14.82 1.83
CA ARG A 401 1.64 16.13 1.52
C ARG A 401 2.52 16.99 0.60
N PHE A 402 3.71 16.51 0.20
CA PHE A 402 4.65 17.25 -0.64
C PHE A 402 5.00 16.47 -1.91
N GLY A 403 4.67 17.04 -3.07
CA GLY A 403 4.98 16.46 -4.38
C GLY A 403 6.46 16.60 -4.79
N VAL A 404 6.85 15.84 -5.79
CA VAL A 404 8.19 15.86 -6.42
C VAL A 404 8.61 17.27 -6.87
N ALA A 405 7.67 18.03 -7.45
CA ALA A 405 7.91 19.40 -7.91
C ALA A 405 8.35 20.35 -6.78
N GLN A 406 7.89 20.12 -5.54
CA GLN A 406 8.25 20.94 -4.39
C GLN A 406 9.67 20.63 -3.91
N ARG A 407 10.10 19.35 -3.95
CA ARG A 407 11.49 18.96 -3.67
C ARG A 407 12.45 19.58 -4.69
N ALA A 408 12.10 19.56 -5.96
CA ALA A 408 12.91 20.19 -7.01
C ALA A 408 13.11 21.71 -6.80
N ARG A 409 12.11 22.41 -6.25
CA ARG A 409 12.25 23.84 -5.88
C ARG A 409 13.22 24.06 -4.73
N LEU A 410 13.28 23.14 -3.75
CA LEU A 410 14.30 23.21 -2.69
C LEU A 410 15.72 23.03 -3.25
N TRP A 411 15.89 22.16 -4.23
CA TRP A 411 17.20 21.99 -4.89
C TRP A 411 17.68 23.27 -5.57
N ALA A 412 16.78 24.01 -6.17
CA ALA A 412 17.11 25.28 -6.84
C ALA A 412 17.48 26.43 -5.87
N LYS A 413 17.35 26.23 -4.54
CA LYS A 413 17.69 27.23 -3.52
C LYS A 413 19.19 27.28 -3.17
N SER A 414 20.00 26.39 -3.71
CA SER A 414 21.45 26.30 -3.47
C SER A 414 22.19 26.07 -4.78
N GLU A 415 23.45 26.46 -4.83
CA GLU A 415 24.35 26.24 -5.96
C GLU A 415 24.55 24.73 -6.23
N ASN A 416 24.78 23.93 -5.18
CA ASN A 416 24.68 22.48 -5.21
C ASN A 416 23.44 22.05 -4.45
N PRO A 417 22.75 20.96 -4.89
CA PRO A 417 21.56 20.49 -4.19
C PRO A 417 21.87 20.12 -2.74
N PRO A 418 21.07 20.59 -1.75
CA PRO A 418 21.25 20.22 -0.36
C PRO A 418 20.96 18.74 -0.13
N HIS A 419 21.47 18.18 0.95
CA HIS A 419 21.06 16.88 1.42
C HIS A 419 19.59 16.92 1.87
N ILE A 420 18.79 15.93 1.47
CA ILE A 420 17.36 15.84 1.78
C ILE A 420 17.11 14.69 2.76
N LEU A 421 16.49 15.03 3.87
CA LEU A 421 15.95 14.06 4.83
C LEU A 421 14.44 14.18 4.86
N VAL A 422 13.75 13.18 4.38
CA VAL A 422 12.29 13.12 4.40
C VAL A 422 11.84 12.32 5.60
N MET A 423 10.88 12.80 6.36
CA MET A 423 10.31 12.08 7.50
C MET A 423 8.88 11.69 7.26
N THR A 424 8.47 10.54 7.79
CA THR A 424 7.06 10.15 7.86
C THR A 424 6.74 9.48 9.19
N ALA A 425 5.58 9.83 9.75
CA ALA A 425 5.05 9.18 10.95
C ALA A 425 4.15 7.98 10.60
N THR A 426 3.79 7.81 9.33
CA THR A 426 3.12 6.60 8.88
C THR A 426 4.16 5.52 8.60
N PRO A 427 4.18 4.43 9.35
CA PRO A 427 4.95 3.27 8.98
C PRO A 427 4.46 2.74 7.64
N ILE A 428 5.37 2.64 6.68
CA ILE A 428 5.11 2.05 5.36
C ILE A 428 5.89 0.75 5.33
N PRO A 429 5.27 -0.38 4.93
CA PRO A 429 6.01 -1.62 4.79
C PRO A 429 7.31 -1.41 4.00
N ARG A 430 8.42 -1.93 4.50
CA ARG A 430 9.75 -1.66 3.91
C ARG A 430 9.81 -1.98 2.42
N THR A 431 9.17 -3.06 2.01
CA THR A 431 9.07 -3.51 0.61
C THR A 431 8.32 -2.50 -0.26
N LEU A 432 7.21 -1.97 0.26
CA LEU A 432 6.42 -0.95 -0.42
C LEU A 432 7.19 0.37 -0.51
N ALA A 433 7.87 0.77 0.58
CA ALA A 433 8.70 1.97 0.61
C ALA A 433 9.84 1.91 -0.41
N MET A 434 10.53 0.77 -0.52
CA MET A 434 11.59 0.53 -1.51
C MET A 434 11.10 0.56 -2.95
N THR A 435 9.81 0.38 -3.17
CA THR A 435 9.23 0.37 -4.52
C THR A 435 8.63 1.74 -4.86
N ILE A 436 7.86 2.35 -3.95
CA ILE A 436 7.21 3.64 -4.19
C ILE A 436 8.20 4.81 -4.11
N TYR A 437 9.15 4.74 -3.19
CA TYR A 437 10.16 5.78 -2.96
C TYR A 437 11.56 5.29 -3.34
N GLY A 438 11.65 4.62 -4.49
CA GLY A 438 12.87 3.93 -4.90
C GLY A 438 14.07 4.83 -5.16
N ASP A 439 13.85 6.15 -5.27
CA ASP A 439 14.86 7.21 -5.33
C ASP A 439 15.39 7.60 -3.93
N LEU A 440 14.70 7.19 -2.85
CA LEU A 440 15.11 7.44 -1.47
C LEU A 440 15.78 6.21 -0.85
N ASP A 441 16.87 6.44 -0.15
CA ASP A 441 17.41 5.45 0.78
C ASP A 441 16.55 5.43 2.04
N VAL A 442 16.23 4.25 2.57
CA VAL A 442 15.26 4.09 3.66
C VAL A 442 15.97 3.76 4.96
N SER A 443 15.75 4.58 5.99
CA SER A 443 16.14 4.35 7.38
C SER A 443 14.92 4.17 8.25
N VAL A 444 14.98 3.22 9.19
CA VAL A 444 13.85 2.88 10.06
C VAL A 444 14.26 3.02 11.52
N ILE A 445 13.47 3.78 12.29
CA ILE A 445 13.54 3.80 13.76
C ILE A 445 12.45 2.85 14.27
N ASP A 446 12.85 1.63 14.55
CA ASP A 446 12.03 0.52 15.01
C ASP A 446 12.00 0.33 16.53
N GLU A 447 12.59 1.28 17.26
CA GLU A 447 12.62 1.32 18.71
C GLU A 447 11.92 2.58 19.22
N LEU A 448 11.20 2.45 20.33
CA LEU A 448 10.65 3.61 21.06
C LEU A 448 11.65 4.08 22.16
N PRO A 449 11.68 5.40 22.45
CA PRO A 449 12.48 5.93 23.54
C PRO A 449 12.16 5.27 24.88
N PRO A 450 13.13 5.09 25.77
CA PRO A 450 12.93 4.49 27.08
C PRO A 450 11.94 5.30 27.93
N GLY A 451 11.15 4.61 28.78
CA GLY A 451 10.17 5.22 29.68
C GLY A 451 8.77 5.43 29.09
N ARG A 452 8.57 5.20 27.80
CA ARG A 452 7.24 5.30 27.17
C ARG A 452 6.43 4.03 27.43
N LYS A 453 5.20 4.20 27.97
CA LYS A 453 4.26 3.07 28.17
C LYS A 453 3.49 2.79 26.87
N PRO A 454 3.31 1.52 26.49
CA PRO A 454 2.48 1.15 25.34
C PRO A 454 1.04 1.61 25.56
N VAL A 455 0.41 2.14 24.52
CA VAL A 455 -1.02 2.50 24.56
C VAL A 455 -1.86 1.22 24.61
N GLN A 456 -2.72 1.09 25.60
CA GLN A 456 -3.62 -0.04 25.69
C GLN A 456 -4.82 0.17 24.77
N THR A 457 -4.93 -0.66 23.72
CA THR A 457 -6.06 -0.60 22.78
C THR A 457 -7.16 -1.55 23.22
N ILE A 458 -8.39 -1.05 23.34
CA ILE A 458 -9.56 -1.78 23.84
C ILE A 458 -10.67 -1.69 22.80
N HIS A 459 -11.25 -2.82 22.43
CA HIS A 459 -12.44 -2.87 21.59
C HIS A 459 -13.70 -2.88 22.44
N LYS A 460 -14.69 -2.08 22.08
CA LYS A 460 -16.04 -2.04 22.68
C LYS A 460 -17.10 -1.99 21.59
N PHE A 461 -18.25 -2.55 21.89
CA PHE A 461 -19.43 -2.41 21.04
C PHE A 461 -20.27 -1.19 21.45
N ASP A 462 -21.08 -0.70 20.51
CA ASP A 462 -21.98 0.45 20.69
C ASP A 462 -23.00 0.28 21.85
N ASN A 463 -23.35 -0.95 22.22
CA ASN A 463 -24.19 -1.24 23.39
C ASN A 463 -23.45 -1.11 24.74
N GLN A 464 -22.15 -0.83 24.75
CA GLN A 464 -21.32 -0.69 25.97
C GLN A 464 -20.98 0.77 26.30
N MET A 465 -21.70 1.74 25.74
CA MET A 465 -21.40 3.19 25.90
C MET A 465 -21.46 3.67 27.33
N THR A 466 -22.39 3.18 28.16
CA THR A 466 -22.48 3.57 29.57
C THR A 466 -21.20 3.26 30.35
N SER A 467 -20.63 2.10 30.13
CA SER A 467 -19.37 1.70 30.76
C SER A 467 -18.19 2.57 30.23
N LEU A 468 -18.23 2.94 28.96
CA LEU A 468 -17.23 3.84 28.34
C LEU A 468 -17.31 5.24 28.97
N TYR A 469 -18.49 5.83 29.09
CA TYR A 469 -18.68 7.17 29.67
C TYR A 469 -18.23 7.23 31.12
N ASN A 470 -18.50 6.20 31.92
CA ASN A 470 -18.01 6.12 33.28
C ASN A 470 -16.48 6.06 33.35
N GLY A 471 -15.82 5.31 32.42
CA GLY A 471 -14.40 5.29 32.32
C GLY A 471 -13.79 6.65 31.92
N ILE A 472 -14.43 7.38 31.01
CA ILE A 472 -14.03 8.74 30.60
C ILE A 472 -14.11 9.68 31.83
N ARG A 473 -15.20 9.67 32.58
CA ARG A 473 -15.34 10.49 33.80
C ARG A 473 -14.23 10.23 34.80
N GLN A 474 -13.89 8.96 35.00
CA GLN A 474 -12.81 8.58 35.90
C GLN A 474 -11.46 9.14 35.45
N GLN A 475 -11.14 9.07 34.16
CA GLN A 475 -9.90 9.59 33.63
C GLN A 475 -9.82 11.12 33.72
N ILE A 476 -10.91 11.83 33.43
CA ILE A 476 -10.96 13.29 33.55
C ILE A 476 -10.84 13.75 35.02
N ARG A 477 -11.45 13.04 35.98
CA ARG A 477 -11.29 13.32 37.41
C ARG A 477 -9.85 13.10 37.91
N LEU A 478 -9.06 12.27 37.21
CA LEU A 478 -7.62 12.12 37.44
C LEU A 478 -6.78 13.24 36.77
N GLY A 479 -7.46 14.29 36.26
CA GLY A 479 -6.81 15.43 35.60
C GLY A 479 -6.40 15.19 34.15
N ARG A 480 -6.87 14.11 33.49
CA ARG A 480 -6.52 13.74 32.12
C ARG A 480 -7.48 14.30 31.11
N GLN A 481 -7.03 14.43 29.86
CA GLN A 481 -7.85 14.89 28.74
C GLN A 481 -8.18 13.77 27.77
N VAL A 482 -9.28 13.92 27.03
CA VAL A 482 -9.88 12.88 26.20
C VAL A 482 -10.14 13.40 24.79
N TYR A 483 -9.72 12.63 23.78
CA TYR A 483 -10.15 12.81 22.39
C TYR A 483 -11.33 11.89 22.09
N ILE A 484 -12.36 12.41 21.41
CA ILE A 484 -13.48 11.63 20.86
C ILE A 484 -13.56 11.92 19.36
N VAL A 485 -13.33 10.91 18.52
CA VAL A 485 -13.24 11.04 17.08
C VAL A 485 -14.42 10.37 16.39
N TYR A 486 -15.07 11.13 15.51
CA TYR A 486 -16.14 10.67 14.63
C TYR A 486 -15.60 10.41 13.22
N PRO A 487 -16.09 9.37 12.49
CA PRO A 487 -15.69 9.15 11.10
C PRO A 487 -16.28 10.21 10.17
N LEU A 488 -15.60 10.48 9.06
CA LEU A 488 -16.17 11.18 7.91
C LEU A 488 -17.01 10.19 7.08
N ILE A 489 -18.22 10.58 6.72
CA ILE A 489 -19.11 9.79 5.84
C ILE A 489 -18.95 10.36 4.43
N THR A 490 -18.38 9.59 3.52
CA THR A 490 -18.00 10.01 2.16
C THR A 490 -19.17 10.36 1.23
N GLU A 491 -20.42 10.07 1.59
CA GLU A 491 -21.59 10.28 0.71
C GLU A 491 -22.14 11.71 0.69
N SER A 492 -21.96 12.52 1.72
CA SER A 492 -22.15 13.97 1.64
C SER A 492 -21.48 14.67 2.84
N GLU A 493 -20.67 15.68 2.54
CA GLU A 493 -20.01 16.53 3.55
C GLU A 493 -21.01 17.25 4.49
N LYS A 494 -22.28 17.37 4.09
CA LYS A 494 -23.36 17.93 4.94
C LYS A 494 -23.81 16.94 6.01
N SER A 495 -23.82 15.65 5.71
CA SER A 495 -24.18 14.58 6.63
C SER A 495 -23.15 14.42 7.75
N ASP A 496 -21.86 14.55 7.44
CA ASP A 496 -20.76 14.43 8.41
C ASP A 496 -20.80 15.50 9.48
N LEU A 497 -21.07 16.73 9.04
CA LEU A 497 -21.19 17.86 9.95
C LEU A 497 -22.40 17.70 10.91
N LYS A 498 -23.52 17.23 10.37
CA LYS A 498 -24.72 16.98 11.16
C LYS A 498 -24.47 15.92 12.22
N ASN A 499 -23.83 14.82 11.87
CA ASN A 499 -23.49 13.75 12.81
C ASN A 499 -22.54 14.23 13.93
N LEU A 500 -21.53 15.05 13.57
CA LEU A 500 -20.65 15.65 14.56
C LEU A 500 -21.38 16.62 15.50
N GLU A 501 -22.24 17.50 14.95
CA GLU A 501 -22.99 18.48 15.74
C GLU A 501 -24.01 17.79 16.68
N GLU A 502 -24.72 16.78 16.18
CA GLU A 502 -25.62 15.97 16.99
C GLU A 502 -24.86 15.19 18.07
N GLY A 503 -23.71 14.60 17.71
CA GLY A 503 -22.85 13.91 18.65
C GLY A 503 -22.24 14.85 19.69
N TYR A 504 -21.82 16.04 19.29
CA TYR A 504 -21.31 17.07 20.19
C TYR A 504 -22.40 17.51 21.21
N ALA A 505 -23.61 17.80 20.72
CA ALA A 505 -24.74 18.18 21.61
C ALA A 505 -25.06 17.05 22.61
N ALA A 506 -25.14 15.81 22.14
CA ALA A 506 -25.36 14.65 22.98
C ALA A 506 -24.24 14.47 24.04
N LEU A 507 -23.00 14.72 23.71
CA LEU A 507 -21.88 14.64 24.65
C LEU A 507 -21.91 15.78 25.68
N CYS A 508 -22.37 16.98 25.31
CA CYS A 508 -22.59 18.05 26.26
C CYS A 508 -23.68 17.68 27.29
N ASP A 509 -24.77 17.01 26.88
CA ASP A 509 -25.81 16.52 27.76
C ASP A 509 -25.32 15.36 28.66
N ILE A 510 -24.44 14.48 28.12
CA ILE A 510 -23.88 13.35 28.87
C ILE A 510 -22.84 13.82 29.89
N PHE A 511 -22.03 14.83 29.56
CA PHE A 511 -20.93 15.34 30.38
C PHE A 511 -21.13 16.82 30.75
N PRO A 512 -22.23 17.21 31.40
CA PRO A 512 -22.51 18.62 31.77
C PRO A 512 -21.45 19.19 32.72
N GLU A 513 -20.74 18.32 33.43
CA GLU A 513 -19.70 18.68 34.41
C GLU A 513 -18.34 19.03 33.79
N PHE A 514 -18.13 18.81 32.46
CA PHE A 514 -16.85 19.05 31.78
C PHE A 514 -16.99 20.01 30.61
N SER A 515 -15.94 20.77 30.35
CA SER A 515 -15.85 21.64 29.18
C SER A 515 -15.44 20.84 27.96
N ILE A 516 -16.15 21.01 26.84
CA ILE A 516 -15.96 20.29 25.61
C ILE A 516 -15.65 21.25 24.44
N SER A 517 -14.54 21.06 23.76
CA SER A 517 -14.22 21.73 22.51
C SER A 517 -14.58 20.86 21.31
N LYS A 518 -14.85 21.47 20.16
CA LYS A 518 -15.06 20.75 18.89
C LYS A 518 -14.17 21.28 17.78
N VAL A 519 -13.65 20.37 16.94
CA VAL A 519 -12.84 20.71 15.78
C VAL A 519 -13.22 19.85 14.57
N HIS A 520 -13.49 20.51 13.44
CA HIS A 520 -13.83 19.82 12.19
C HIS A 520 -13.28 20.53 10.94
N GLY A 521 -13.30 19.85 9.79
CA GLY A 521 -12.66 20.29 8.54
C GLY A 521 -13.13 21.67 8.02
N ARG A 522 -14.40 22.05 8.26
CA ARG A 522 -15.00 23.29 7.76
C ARG A 522 -14.77 24.53 8.61
N MET A 523 -14.25 24.38 9.81
CA MET A 523 -13.89 25.54 10.62
C MET A 523 -12.78 26.33 9.95
N LYS A 524 -12.84 27.65 10.06
CA LYS A 524 -11.75 28.53 9.64
C LYS A 524 -10.51 28.25 10.47
N SER A 525 -9.31 28.41 9.88
CA SER A 525 -8.05 28.10 10.55
C SER A 525 -7.97 28.75 11.93
N LYS A 526 -8.31 30.03 12.06
CA LYS A 526 -8.31 30.75 13.35
C LYS A 526 -9.24 30.15 14.40
N GLU A 527 -10.40 29.66 13.99
CA GLU A 527 -11.37 29.03 14.91
C GLU A 527 -10.85 27.68 15.38
N LYS A 528 -10.27 26.89 14.46
CA LYS A 528 -9.61 25.63 14.80
C LYS A 528 -8.49 25.83 15.80
N ASP A 529 -7.64 26.81 15.55
CA ASP A 529 -6.49 27.14 16.40
C ASP A 529 -6.97 27.58 17.79
N ALA A 530 -8.04 28.39 17.88
CA ALA A 530 -8.61 28.82 19.16
C ALA A 530 -9.16 27.63 19.98
N GLU A 531 -9.94 26.74 19.36
CA GLU A 531 -10.47 25.56 20.05
C GLU A 531 -9.36 24.57 20.45
N MET A 532 -8.37 24.40 19.61
CA MET A 532 -7.19 23.57 19.93
C MET A 532 -6.38 24.16 21.10
N GLN A 533 -6.21 25.51 21.17
CA GLN A 533 -5.51 26.16 22.28
C GLN A 533 -6.23 25.97 23.61
N LYS A 534 -7.56 26.04 23.66
CA LYS A 534 -8.34 25.73 24.85
C LYS A 534 -8.09 24.30 25.35
N PHE A 535 -7.95 23.36 24.42
CA PHE A 535 -7.65 21.98 24.77
C PHE A 535 -6.19 21.80 25.23
N VAL A 536 -5.24 22.42 24.54
CA VAL A 536 -3.81 22.39 24.92
C VAL A 536 -3.57 23.04 26.29
N SER A 537 -4.25 24.16 26.58
CA SER A 537 -4.13 24.84 27.88
C SER A 537 -4.84 24.10 29.04
N GLY A 538 -5.65 23.07 28.75
CA GLY A 538 -6.43 22.34 29.76
C GLY A 538 -7.76 23.02 30.16
N GLU A 539 -8.12 24.13 29.50
CA GLU A 539 -9.41 24.81 29.69
C GLU A 539 -10.59 23.87 29.34
N THR A 540 -10.40 23.02 28.33
CA THR A 540 -11.34 21.97 27.95
C THR A 540 -10.75 20.58 28.18
N GLN A 541 -11.58 19.68 28.76
CA GLN A 541 -11.19 18.32 29.12
C GLN A 541 -11.45 17.30 27.99
N ILE A 542 -12.44 17.59 27.15
CA ILE A 542 -12.81 16.72 26.02
C ILE A 542 -12.68 17.50 24.73
N LEU A 543 -12.02 16.90 23.74
CA LEU A 543 -11.99 17.41 22.37
C LEU A 543 -12.73 16.44 21.45
N VAL A 544 -13.83 16.95 20.87
CA VAL A 544 -14.62 16.22 19.87
C VAL A 544 -14.16 16.63 18.47
N ALA A 545 -13.84 15.66 17.64
CA ALA A 545 -13.36 16.00 16.29
C ALA A 545 -13.70 14.97 15.23
N THR A 546 -13.57 15.38 13.97
CA THR A 546 -13.47 14.47 12.85
C THR A 546 -12.00 14.07 12.63
N THR A 547 -11.68 13.34 11.54
CA THR A 547 -10.32 12.91 11.15
C THR A 547 -9.28 14.04 11.05
N VAL A 548 -9.68 15.30 11.13
CA VAL A 548 -8.80 16.49 11.07
C VAL A 548 -7.74 16.51 12.19
N ILE A 549 -7.90 15.73 13.27
CA ILE A 549 -6.88 15.56 14.33
C ILE A 549 -5.63 14.77 13.83
N GLU A 550 -5.65 14.25 12.63
CA GLU A 550 -4.46 13.62 12.04
C GLU A 550 -3.25 14.56 12.03
N VAL A 551 -3.46 15.87 12.16
CA VAL A 551 -2.42 16.90 12.11
C VAL A 551 -1.87 17.26 13.49
N GLY A 552 -0.85 16.61 13.86
CA GLY A 552 0.38 17.01 14.55
C GLY A 552 0.34 17.64 15.96
N VAL A 553 -0.79 18.05 16.54
CA VAL A 553 -0.77 18.75 17.83
C VAL A 553 -0.40 17.81 18.98
N ASN A 554 0.63 18.17 19.73
CA ASN A 554 1.09 17.42 20.90
C ASN A 554 0.37 17.91 22.14
N VAL A 555 -0.43 17.06 22.79
CA VAL A 555 -1.05 17.33 24.08
C VAL A 555 -0.63 16.22 25.06
N PRO A 556 0.42 16.42 25.86
CA PRO A 556 0.96 15.38 26.74
C PRO A 556 -0.03 14.83 27.75
N ASN A 557 -0.98 15.67 28.20
CA ASN A 557 -2.01 15.32 29.17
C ASN A 557 -3.20 14.53 28.58
N ALA A 558 -3.32 14.47 27.25
CA ALA A 558 -4.35 13.67 26.58
C ALA A 558 -3.96 12.18 26.58
N SER A 559 -4.57 11.42 27.47
CA SER A 559 -4.26 10.01 27.68
C SER A 559 -5.32 9.05 27.17
N VAL A 560 -6.49 9.55 26.73
CA VAL A 560 -7.59 8.71 26.23
C VAL A 560 -7.99 9.14 24.83
N MET A 561 -8.01 8.18 23.90
CA MET A 561 -8.52 8.32 22.55
C MET A 561 -9.74 7.40 22.39
N VAL A 562 -10.88 7.95 22.05
CA VAL A 562 -12.09 7.21 21.72
C VAL A 562 -12.39 7.40 20.24
N ILE A 563 -12.48 6.31 19.49
CA ILE A 563 -12.78 6.33 18.05
C ILE A 563 -14.13 5.65 17.86
N LEU A 564 -15.14 6.46 17.55
CA LEU A 564 -16.49 5.98 17.29
C LEU A 564 -16.60 5.46 15.87
N ASP A 565 -17.46 4.46 15.65
CA ASP A 565 -17.60 3.78 14.36
C ASP A 565 -16.26 3.38 13.74
N SER A 566 -15.35 2.84 14.54
CA SER A 566 -13.98 2.53 14.15
C SER A 566 -13.89 1.53 12.98
N GLN A 567 -14.96 0.79 12.66
CA GLN A 567 -15.06 -0.07 11.48
C GLN A 567 -14.96 0.69 10.15
N ARG A 568 -15.18 2.01 10.16
CA ARG A 568 -15.12 2.88 8.97
C ARG A 568 -13.73 3.42 8.67
N PHE A 569 -12.80 3.27 9.60
CA PHE A 569 -11.43 3.76 9.46
C PHE A 569 -10.51 2.69 8.85
N GLY A 570 -9.54 3.12 8.06
CA GLY A 570 -8.41 2.29 7.67
C GLY A 570 -7.45 2.04 8.83
N LEU A 571 -6.68 0.94 8.78
CA LEU A 571 -5.72 0.59 9.82
C LEU A 571 -4.67 1.69 10.06
N SER A 572 -4.16 2.29 8.99
CA SER A 572 -3.19 3.39 9.07
C SER A 572 -3.77 4.60 9.79
N GLN A 573 -5.05 4.95 9.55
CA GLN A 573 -5.74 6.05 10.24
C GLN A 573 -5.94 5.74 11.73
N LEU A 574 -6.40 4.54 12.07
CA LEU A 574 -6.55 4.10 13.46
C LEU A 574 -5.23 4.16 14.21
N HIS A 575 -4.13 3.74 13.57
CA HIS A 575 -2.80 3.80 14.15
C HIS A 575 -2.32 5.24 14.37
N GLN A 576 -2.52 6.14 13.42
CA GLN A 576 -2.19 7.56 13.56
C GLN A 576 -2.99 8.22 14.70
N LEU A 577 -4.30 7.96 14.80
CA LEU A 577 -5.14 8.46 15.88
C LEU A 577 -4.68 7.90 17.23
N ARG A 578 -4.38 6.61 17.34
CA ARG A 578 -3.81 6.02 18.56
C ARG A 578 -2.51 6.71 18.97
N GLY A 579 -1.66 7.04 18.02
CA GLY A 579 -0.39 7.74 18.27
C GLY A 579 -0.52 9.17 18.80
N ARG A 580 -1.76 9.74 18.84
CA ARG A 580 -2.01 11.07 19.44
C ARG A 580 -2.03 11.03 20.96
N VAL A 581 -2.23 9.87 21.56
CA VAL A 581 -2.12 9.64 23.00
C VAL A 581 -0.86 8.83 23.33
N GLY A 582 -0.53 8.70 24.62
CA GLY A 582 0.66 7.96 25.04
C GLY A 582 1.97 8.75 24.91
N ARG A 583 1.91 10.08 24.97
CA ARG A 583 3.08 10.96 24.95
C ARG A 583 3.55 11.40 26.32
N GLY A 584 2.71 11.22 27.36
CA GLY A 584 3.02 11.44 28.76
C GLY A 584 3.59 10.19 29.45
N ALA A 585 3.94 10.33 30.74
CA ALA A 585 4.43 9.23 31.58
C ALA A 585 3.31 8.28 32.04
N ASP A 586 2.04 8.68 31.90
CA ASP A 586 0.88 7.94 32.35
C ASP A 586 0.42 6.88 31.36
N GLN A 587 -0.28 5.85 31.88
CA GLN A 587 -0.92 4.85 31.03
C GLN A 587 -1.99 5.52 30.15
N SER A 588 -1.93 5.26 28.85
CA SER A 588 -2.86 5.79 27.87
C SER A 588 -3.70 4.70 27.25
N TYR A 589 -4.91 5.07 26.83
CA TYR A 589 -5.93 4.15 26.32
C TYR A 589 -6.43 4.60 24.94
N CYS A 590 -6.60 3.64 24.03
CA CYS A 590 -7.29 3.85 22.76
C CYS A 590 -8.50 2.92 22.71
N ILE A 591 -9.71 3.47 22.70
CA ILE A 591 -10.95 2.72 22.69
C ILE A 591 -11.55 2.75 21.29
N LEU A 592 -11.64 1.58 20.67
CA LEU A 592 -12.26 1.39 19.37
C LEU A 592 -13.72 0.97 19.56
N VAL A 593 -14.66 1.82 19.19
CA VAL A 593 -16.09 1.52 19.30
C VAL A 593 -16.62 1.11 17.93
N THR A 594 -17.30 -0.04 17.87
CA THR A 594 -17.89 -0.58 16.63
C THR A 594 -19.34 -0.99 16.82
N THR A 595 -20.07 -1.14 15.71
CA THR A 595 -21.35 -1.84 15.70
C THR A 595 -21.16 -3.34 15.96
N TYR A 596 -22.21 -4.05 16.40
CA TYR A 596 -22.14 -5.48 16.70
C TYR A 596 -21.86 -6.36 15.46
N LYS A 597 -22.43 -5.98 14.29
CA LYS A 597 -22.26 -6.73 13.04
C LYS A 597 -21.02 -6.24 12.28
N LEU A 598 -19.94 -7.00 12.33
CA LEU A 598 -18.70 -6.73 11.62
C LEU A 598 -18.46 -7.76 10.50
N SER A 599 -17.96 -7.31 9.35
CA SER A 599 -17.40 -8.20 8.35
C SER A 599 -16.14 -8.90 8.90
N GLU A 600 -15.78 -10.04 8.35
CA GLU A 600 -14.57 -10.78 8.75
C GLU A 600 -13.29 -9.93 8.60
N VAL A 601 -13.20 -9.16 7.50
CA VAL A 601 -12.06 -8.24 7.25
C VAL A 601 -12.00 -7.14 8.29
N THR A 602 -13.13 -6.55 8.64
CA THR A 602 -13.20 -5.50 9.67
C THR A 602 -12.83 -6.04 11.04
N ARG A 603 -13.31 -7.23 11.40
CA ARG A 603 -12.94 -7.89 12.66
C ARG A 603 -11.44 -8.09 12.74
N LYS A 604 -10.81 -8.65 11.69
CA LYS A 604 -9.35 -8.79 11.62
C LYS A 604 -8.60 -7.47 11.80
N ARG A 605 -9.10 -6.36 11.22
CA ARG A 605 -8.50 -5.02 11.42
C ARG A 605 -8.53 -4.59 12.90
N ILE A 606 -9.67 -4.72 13.56
CA ILE A 606 -9.82 -4.35 14.97
C ILE A 606 -8.94 -5.24 15.86
N ASP A 607 -8.92 -6.55 15.60
CA ASP A 607 -8.10 -7.51 16.36
C ASP A 607 -6.61 -7.17 16.27
N ILE A 608 -6.11 -6.85 15.08
CA ILE A 608 -4.71 -6.44 14.87
C ILE A 608 -4.38 -5.18 15.67
N MET A 609 -5.27 -4.17 15.66
CA MET A 609 -5.08 -2.94 16.44
C MET A 609 -5.00 -3.20 17.95
N CYS A 610 -5.74 -4.19 18.45
CA CYS A 610 -5.71 -4.59 19.86
C CYS A 610 -4.49 -5.44 20.23
N GLN A 611 -3.96 -6.23 19.29
CA GLN A 611 -2.87 -7.18 19.54
C GLN A 611 -1.48 -6.54 19.51
N THR A 612 -1.29 -5.45 18.73
CA THR A 612 0.03 -4.86 18.54
C THR A 612 0.02 -3.33 18.56
N ASN A 613 1.09 -2.77 19.12
CA ASN A 613 1.40 -1.34 19.03
C ASN A 613 2.42 -1.03 17.92
N ASP A 614 3.01 -2.04 17.31
CA ASP A 614 3.99 -1.90 16.25
C ASP A 614 3.33 -1.42 14.95
N GLY A 615 3.62 -0.18 14.57
CA GLY A 615 3.05 0.44 13.37
C GLY A 615 3.47 -0.25 12.07
N PHE A 616 4.66 -0.87 12.01
CA PHE A 616 5.09 -1.60 10.80
C PHE A 616 4.30 -2.88 10.62
N ARG A 617 4.04 -3.64 11.70
CA ARG A 617 3.16 -4.82 11.66
C ARG A 617 1.72 -4.46 11.26
N ILE A 618 1.22 -3.32 11.76
CA ILE A 618 -0.12 -2.82 11.38
C ILE A 618 -0.14 -2.46 9.89
N ALA A 619 0.88 -1.78 9.39
CA ALA A 619 0.97 -1.40 7.97
C ALA A 619 1.10 -2.62 7.04
N GLU A 620 1.87 -3.65 7.43
CA GLU A 620 1.93 -4.91 6.69
C GLU A 620 0.59 -5.65 6.66
N ALA A 621 -0.13 -5.64 7.76
CA ALA A 621 -1.46 -6.23 7.85
C ALA A 621 -2.48 -5.44 7.02
N ASP A 622 -2.44 -4.10 7.05
CA ASP A 622 -3.28 -3.25 6.21
C ASP A 622 -3.08 -3.55 4.72
N LEU A 623 -1.81 -3.65 4.30
CA LEU A 623 -1.45 -3.99 2.94
C LEU A 623 -2.00 -5.37 2.51
N LYS A 624 -1.90 -6.38 3.39
CA LYS A 624 -2.43 -7.74 3.12
C LYS A 624 -3.95 -7.80 3.08
N LEU A 625 -4.65 -6.99 3.88
CA LEU A 625 -6.11 -6.99 3.98
C LEU A 625 -6.80 -6.20 2.86
N ARG A 626 -6.15 -5.20 2.27
CA ARG A 626 -6.72 -4.38 1.17
C ARG A 626 -6.89 -5.15 -0.12
N GLY A 627 -6.03 -6.13 -0.40
CA GLY A 627 -6.06 -6.87 -1.67
C GLY A 627 -5.47 -6.07 -2.86
N PRO A 628 -5.33 -6.71 -4.03
CA PRO A 628 -4.63 -6.12 -5.19
C PRO A 628 -5.36 -4.94 -5.86
N GLY A 629 -6.68 -4.77 -5.64
CA GLY A 629 -7.49 -3.72 -6.29
C GLY A 629 -7.45 -2.35 -5.60
N ASP A 630 -7.12 -2.29 -4.30
CA ASP A 630 -7.21 -1.06 -3.51
C ASP A 630 -5.90 -0.26 -3.44
N LEU A 631 -4.84 -0.71 -4.13
CA LEU A 631 -3.60 0.07 -4.31
C LEU A 631 -3.82 1.31 -5.19
N GLU A 632 -4.94 1.39 -5.93
CA GLU A 632 -5.34 2.60 -6.66
C GLU A 632 -5.55 3.82 -5.75
N GLY A 633 -5.85 3.63 -4.46
CA GLY A 633 -5.90 4.71 -3.46
C GLY A 633 -4.53 5.34 -3.14
N THR A 634 -3.42 4.72 -3.53
CA THR A 634 -2.05 5.26 -3.44
C THR A 634 -1.67 6.13 -4.64
N GLN A 635 -2.61 6.52 -5.49
CA GLN A 635 -2.40 7.50 -6.57
C GLN A 635 -1.85 8.86 -6.08
N GLN A 636 -1.80 9.10 -4.78
CA GLN A 636 -1.11 10.28 -4.22
C GLN A 636 0.40 10.30 -4.49
N SER A 637 0.99 9.16 -4.83
CA SER A 637 2.41 9.06 -5.25
C SER A 637 2.60 9.05 -6.77
N GLY A 638 1.53 9.09 -7.57
CA GLY A 638 1.61 9.15 -9.04
C GLY A 638 2.05 7.85 -9.73
N ILE A 639 2.13 6.73 -9.01
CA ILE A 639 2.62 5.46 -9.53
C ILE A 639 1.48 4.45 -9.58
N ALA A 640 0.93 4.23 -10.76
CA ALA A 640 0.22 3.00 -11.05
C ALA A 640 1.26 1.94 -11.47
N PHE A 641 1.55 0.98 -10.60
CA PHE A 641 2.27 -0.22 -11.02
C PHE A 641 1.28 -1.13 -11.75
N ASP A 642 1.35 -1.15 -13.07
CA ASP A 642 0.60 -2.11 -13.88
C ASP A 642 1.28 -3.50 -13.79
N LEU A 643 1.18 -4.11 -12.59
CA LEU A 643 1.71 -5.45 -12.33
C LEU A 643 0.67 -6.49 -12.77
N LYS A 644 1.08 -7.38 -13.67
CA LYS A 644 0.19 -8.39 -14.27
C LYS A 644 0.05 -9.66 -13.43
N ILE A 645 1.12 -10.04 -12.70
CA ILE A 645 1.15 -11.30 -11.94
C ILE A 645 1.68 -11.12 -10.52
N ALA A 646 2.59 -10.17 -10.28
CA ALA A 646 3.14 -9.90 -8.96
C ALA A 646 2.20 -9.02 -8.13
N ASP A 647 2.25 -9.23 -6.82
CA ASP A 647 1.51 -8.44 -5.83
C ASP A 647 2.49 -7.97 -4.76
N ILE A 648 2.81 -6.67 -4.74
CA ILE A 648 3.80 -6.09 -3.81
C ILE A 648 3.41 -6.37 -2.34
N ALA A 649 2.11 -6.47 -2.06
CA ALA A 649 1.61 -6.74 -0.72
C ALA A 649 1.90 -8.16 -0.24
N ARG A 650 1.87 -9.12 -1.15
CA ARG A 650 2.02 -10.55 -0.86
C ARG A 650 3.40 -11.07 -1.17
N ASP A 651 4.07 -10.49 -2.15
CA ASP A 651 5.34 -10.97 -2.71
C ASP A 651 6.56 -10.22 -2.12
N GLY A 652 6.47 -9.71 -0.88
CA GLY A 652 7.50 -8.87 -0.26
C GLY A 652 8.90 -9.49 -0.24
N GLN A 653 9.02 -10.81 -0.07
CA GLN A 653 10.31 -11.52 -0.13
C GLN A 653 10.90 -11.48 -1.55
N LEU A 654 10.06 -11.67 -2.57
CA LEU A 654 10.49 -11.56 -3.97
C LEU A 654 10.89 -10.14 -4.34
N VAL A 655 10.19 -9.11 -3.81
CA VAL A 655 10.58 -7.69 -4.00
C VAL A 655 11.98 -7.45 -3.45
N ALA A 656 12.28 -7.92 -2.21
CA ALA A 656 13.59 -7.76 -1.61
C ALA A 656 14.69 -8.47 -2.40
N LEU A 657 14.42 -9.70 -2.83
CA LEU A 657 15.34 -10.48 -3.66
C LEU A 657 15.59 -9.82 -5.03
N ALA A 658 14.53 -9.38 -5.70
CA ALA A 658 14.60 -8.67 -6.98
C ALA A 658 15.44 -7.38 -6.87
N ARG A 659 15.24 -6.61 -5.78
CA ARG A 659 16.05 -5.41 -5.52
C ARG A 659 17.51 -5.73 -5.29
N GLN A 660 17.82 -6.77 -4.52
CA GLN A 660 19.21 -7.19 -4.28
C GLN A 660 19.92 -7.57 -5.59
N GLU A 661 19.26 -8.31 -6.45
CA GLU A 661 19.82 -8.69 -7.75
C GLU A 661 19.97 -7.50 -8.69
N ALA A 662 18.98 -6.62 -8.74
CA ALA A 662 19.04 -5.39 -9.52
C ALA A 662 20.16 -4.46 -9.03
N GLN A 663 20.36 -4.33 -7.70
CA GLN A 663 21.44 -3.54 -7.12
C GLN A 663 22.82 -4.07 -7.52
N ARG A 664 23.04 -5.39 -7.48
CA ARG A 664 24.30 -6.00 -7.92
C ARG A 664 24.65 -5.65 -9.37
N ILE A 665 23.64 -5.59 -10.25
CA ILE A 665 23.84 -5.23 -11.65
C ILE A 665 24.18 -3.74 -11.79
N ILE A 666 23.44 -2.86 -11.09
CA ILE A 666 23.74 -1.41 -11.10
C ILE A 666 25.14 -1.13 -10.53
N ASP A 667 25.56 -1.84 -9.48
CA ASP A 667 26.91 -1.69 -8.91
C ASP A 667 28.00 -2.17 -9.88
N ALA A 668 27.74 -3.24 -10.66
CA ALA A 668 28.67 -3.77 -11.66
C ALA A 668 28.69 -2.94 -12.95
N ASP A 669 27.58 -2.35 -13.35
CA ASP A 669 27.44 -1.49 -14.55
C ASP A 669 26.65 -0.21 -14.24
N PRO A 670 27.24 0.73 -13.51
CA PRO A 670 26.57 1.98 -13.15
C PRO A 670 26.19 2.86 -14.33
N THR A 671 26.82 2.64 -15.50
CA THR A 671 26.57 3.41 -16.73
C THR A 671 25.51 2.79 -17.62
N CYS A 672 25.09 1.55 -17.33
CA CYS A 672 24.13 0.79 -18.13
C CYS A 672 24.58 0.60 -19.61
N THR A 673 25.89 0.45 -19.82
CA THR A 673 26.52 0.38 -21.18
C THR A 673 27.27 -0.91 -21.42
N SER A 674 27.48 -1.74 -20.40
CA SER A 674 28.22 -2.99 -20.54
C SER A 674 27.52 -3.97 -21.49
N SER A 675 28.29 -4.55 -22.43
CA SER A 675 27.80 -5.57 -23.36
C SER A 675 27.32 -6.83 -22.64
N GLN A 676 27.90 -7.14 -21.48
CA GLN A 676 27.50 -8.29 -20.65
C GLN A 676 26.02 -8.21 -20.24
N TYR A 677 25.48 -6.99 -20.00
CA TYR A 677 24.11 -6.75 -19.61
C TYR A 677 23.25 -6.18 -20.72
N ALA A 678 23.71 -6.19 -21.96
CA ALA A 678 23.00 -5.59 -23.09
C ALA A 678 21.57 -6.12 -23.26
N MET A 679 21.33 -7.41 -22.96
CA MET A 679 20.00 -8.03 -23.01
C MET A 679 19.06 -7.36 -22.00
N LEU A 680 19.51 -7.10 -20.77
CA LEU A 680 18.71 -6.43 -19.73
C LEU A 680 18.36 -5.00 -20.13
N TRP A 681 19.37 -4.24 -20.61
CA TRP A 681 19.17 -2.84 -20.99
C TRP A 681 18.25 -2.71 -22.21
N ASN A 682 18.33 -3.66 -23.16
CA ASN A 682 17.41 -3.72 -24.30
C ASN A 682 15.99 -4.02 -23.85
N ARG A 683 15.79 -5.01 -22.99
CA ARG A 683 14.46 -5.35 -22.45
C ARG A 683 13.89 -4.19 -21.64
N LEU A 684 14.67 -3.54 -20.81
CA LEU A 684 14.25 -2.39 -20.01
C LEU A 684 13.80 -1.22 -20.91
N ARG A 685 14.49 -0.98 -22.05
CA ARG A 685 14.07 0.02 -23.05
C ARG A 685 12.74 -0.34 -23.69
N GLN A 686 12.54 -1.57 -24.11
CA GLN A 686 11.27 -2.04 -24.67
C GLN A 686 10.09 -1.85 -23.70
N LEU A 687 10.28 -2.18 -22.42
CA LEU A 687 9.25 -2.01 -21.39
C LEU A 687 8.88 -0.52 -21.16
N ARG A 688 9.81 0.41 -21.38
CA ARG A 688 9.54 1.86 -21.27
C ARG A 688 8.75 2.40 -22.45
N ASP A 689 9.02 1.90 -23.65
CA ASP A 689 8.37 2.39 -24.88
C ASP A 689 6.92 1.91 -24.99
N THR A 690 6.55 0.84 -24.26
CA THR A 690 5.23 0.24 -24.36
C THR A 690 4.19 0.77 -23.37
N ASN A 691 4.55 1.25 -22.20
CA ASN A 691 3.60 1.92 -21.28
C ASN A 691 4.25 2.34 -19.97
N VAL A 692 4.22 3.45 -19.51
CA VAL A 692 4.46 3.96 -18.16
C VAL A 692 5.60 4.97 -18.15
N ASN A 693 5.20 6.20 -17.95
CA ASN A 693 6.11 7.31 -17.67
C ASN A 693 6.71 7.15 -16.26
N TRP A 694 7.63 6.17 -16.12
CA TRP A 694 8.37 5.90 -14.88
C TRP A 694 9.22 7.09 -14.44
N ALA A 695 9.44 8.07 -15.33
CA ALA A 695 10.14 9.31 -15.03
C ALA A 695 9.31 10.31 -14.21
N ALA A 696 8.00 10.12 -14.10
CA ALA A 696 7.13 10.96 -13.27
C ALA A 696 7.16 10.55 -11.77
N ILE A 697 7.93 9.51 -11.43
CA ILE A 697 8.02 8.93 -10.08
C ILE A 697 9.04 9.65 -9.20
N SER A 698 9.91 10.46 -9.80
CA SER A 698 11.02 11.14 -9.11
C SER A 698 10.71 12.59 -8.75
#